data_c7c8bac892d5350dadae936b9b1db532
#
_entry.id   c7c8bac892d5350dadae936b9b1db532
#
_cell.length_a   1.000
_cell.length_b   1.000
_cell.length_c   1.000
_cell.angle_alpha   90.00
_cell.angle_beta   90.00
_cell.angle_gamma   90.00
#
_symmetry.space_group_name_H-M   'P 1'
#
loop_
_entity.id
_entity.type
_entity.pdbx_description
1 polymer ?
#
loop_
_entity_poly.entity_id
_entity_poly.type
_entity_poly.pdbx_seq_one_letter_code
_entity_poly.pdbx_strand_id
1 'polypeptide(L)'
;MQSANIPAPVQDDGLAELQETIARVRAAQKIYATYSQEKVDEIFKAASLAANRARIPLAKQAVEETGMGVVEDKIIKNHYASEFIYNAFKDVKTCGVIDRDEAAGIEKIAEPVGVIGAVIPTTNPTSTAIFKTLIALKTRNGVVISPHPRAKNATIAAAKIVLDAAVEAGAPKEIIGWIEAPSLPKTNLLMKESDLILATGGPGMVKAAYSSGTPALGVGAGNTPAIIDETADLTLAVSSIIHSKTFDNGMICASEQSVIILDSVYDEVKALFRKMGCHLLSNAELEKTRKTILINGALNAKIVGQKPVTIAALAGFKVDDDAKILIGEVESVELSEEFAHEKLSPVLAMYRAKDIEDAFSKAEKLVADGGYGHTSSIYLDEINEKEKVAEFAARMKTCRILVNTPSSQGGIGDIYNFQLAPSLTLGCGSWGGNSVSENVGVKHLINIKTVAMRRENMLWFRAPEKIYQKKGCLSLALRELGEEMQKKRAFIVTDTFLYANGYTKPIEKSLAAQGIMFTTFSNVAPDPTLACAKEGAKLMAGFNPDVIIAVGGGSAMDAAKIMWVLYEHPEADFNDMAMRFMDIRKRVYRFPKMGVKASFVCIPTSAGTGSEVTPFAVITDETTGTKYPLADYELMPTMAIVDADMQMSAPPGLTSASGIDAVSHALEAYASMLATDYTDGLAIRALQTIFTYLPACYDAAVEKRADPVAREKMANAATIAGMAFANAFLGVMHSMAHKLGAFHHIPHGIANALMMEEVLRFNADPVPRKMGTFSQYGHPHGLERYLEIATALGIRGRNKAEQFENFLAALRDLKARVGIKPTIRDYVPNEEDFLARLDEMTEQAFDDQCTGANPRYPMMKEIKQMYLNAYYGKHKNV
;
A
#
# COMPACT_ATOMS: atom_id res chain seq x y z
N MET A 1 -55.58 19.64 42.68
CA MET A 1 -54.49 20.56 42.45
C MET A 1 -53.26 19.96 43.07
N GLN A 2 -52.44 19.23 42.24
CA GLN A 2 -51.15 18.75 42.68
C GLN A 2 -50.10 19.77 42.27
N SER A 3 -49.38 20.31 43.26
CA SER A 3 -48.28 21.26 43.09
C SER A 3 -47.16 20.59 42.31
N ALA A 4 -46.81 21.13 41.12
CA ALA A 4 -45.63 20.78 40.38
C ALA A 4 -44.37 21.13 41.19
N ASN A 5 -43.56 20.14 41.49
CA ASN A 5 -42.23 20.31 42.03
C ASN A 5 -41.36 21.00 40.94
N ILE A 6 -41.08 22.24 41.11
CA ILE A 6 -40.05 22.96 40.35
C ILE A 6 -38.72 22.40 40.86
N PRO A 7 -37.82 21.82 40.01
CA PRO A 7 -36.52 21.40 40.45
C PRO A 7 -35.75 22.66 40.91
N ALA A 8 -35.06 22.56 42.06
CA ALA A 8 -34.17 23.58 42.55
C ALA A 8 -33.14 23.99 41.49
N PRO A 9 -32.72 25.29 41.45
CA PRO A 9 -31.70 25.70 40.49
C PRO A 9 -30.44 24.87 40.73
N VAL A 10 -29.95 24.27 39.65
CA VAL A 10 -28.63 23.59 39.64
C VAL A 10 -27.61 24.64 40.13
N GLN A 11 -27.01 24.46 41.29
CA GLN A 11 -25.86 25.26 41.73
C GLN A 11 -24.83 25.22 40.61
N ASP A 12 -24.32 26.40 40.25
CA ASP A 12 -23.22 26.55 39.31
C ASP A 12 -22.00 25.83 39.92
N ASP A 13 -21.75 24.61 39.46
CA ASP A 13 -20.83 23.66 40.05
C ASP A 13 -19.36 23.98 39.65
N GLY A 14 -19.07 25.26 39.33
CA GLY A 14 -17.78 25.75 38.84
C GLY A 14 -17.48 25.32 37.42
N LEU A 15 -18.53 25.03 36.64
CA LEU A 15 -18.40 24.69 35.20
C LEU A 15 -17.95 25.89 34.38
N ALA A 16 -18.43 27.12 34.74
CA ALA A 16 -18.00 28.38 34.11
C ALA A 16 -16.49 28.63 34.31
N GLU A 17 -15.96 28.40 35.51
CA GLU A 17 -14.52 28.52 35.79
C GLU A 17 -13.68 27.55 34.93
N LEU A 18 -14.15 26.33 34.73
CA LEU A 18 -13.48 25.37 33.87
C LEU A 18 -13.51 25.81 32.41
N GLN A 19 -14.65 26.32 31.92
CA GLN A 19 -14.74 26.86 30.56
C GLN A 19 -13.78 28.01 30.33
N GLU A 20 -13.63 28.92 31.30
CA GLU A 20 -12.63 29.98 31.25
C GLU A 20 -11.20 29.43 31.22
N THR A 21 -10.91 28.42 32.05
CA THR A 21 -9.60 27.74 32.04
C THR A 21 -9.30 27.11 30.68
N ILE A 22 -10.24 26.39 30.09
CA ILE A 22 -10.10 25.80 28.75
C ILE A 22 -9.88 26.90 27.70
N ALA A 23 -10.61 28.01 27.79
CA ALA A 23 -10.47 29.14 26.86
C ALA A 23 -9.08 29.81 26.98
N ARG A 24 -8.53 29.98 28.19
CA ARG A 24 -7.16 30.51 28.43
C ARG A 24 -6.11 29.55 27.84
N VAL A 25 -6.23 28.26 28.12
CA VAL A 25 -5.31 27.25 27.55
C VAL A 25 -5.38 27.24 26.03
N ARG A 26 -6.58 27.35 25.45
CA ARG A 26 -6.77 27.39 24.00
C ARG A 26 -6.13 28.63 23.37
N ALA A 27 -6.21 29.78 24.03
CA ALA A 27 -5.55 31.01 23.58
C ALA A 27 -4.01 30.86 23.65
N ALA A 28 -3.49 30.32 24.76
CA ALA A 28 -2.07 30.00 24.90
C ALA A 28 -1.57 28.99 23.86
N GLN A 29 -2.36 27.96 23.57
CA GLN A 29 -2.05 26.94 22.58
C GLN A 29 -1.92 27.53 21.17
N LYS A 30 -2.80 28.46 20.77
CA LYS A 30 -2.70 29.15 19.47
C LYS A 30 -1.37 29.89 19.32
N ILE A 31 -0.86 30.49 20.37
CA ILE A 31 0.46 31.12 20.37
C ILE A 31 1.56 30.07 20.29
N TYR A 32 1.47 29.03 21.12
CA TYR A 32 2.46 27.95 21.14
C TYR A 32 2.53 27.16 19.83
N ALA A 33 1.43 27.04 19.10
CA ALA A 33 1.36 26.39 17.79
C ALA A 33 2.30 27.05 16.76
N THR A 34 2.68 28.31 16.94
CA THR A 34 3.56 29.05 16.02
C THR A 34 5.05 28.86 16.31
N TYR A 35 5.41 28.14 17.38
CA TYR A 35 6.81 27.98 17.80
C TYR A 35 7.57 27.03 16.88
N SER A 36 8.88 27.33 16.71
CA SER A 36 9.79 26.47 15.95
C SER A 36 10.12 25.19 16.72
N GLN A 37 10.65 24.18 16.00
CA GLN A 37 11.09 22.92 16.61
C GLN A 37 12.15 23.17 17.71
N GLU A 38 13.11 24.06 17.45
CA GLU A 38 14.20 24.37 18.40
C GLU A 38 13.66 24.95 19.70
N LYS A 39 12.68 25.86 19.57
CA LYS A 39 12.07 26.47 20.78
C LYS A 39 11.23 25.48 21.55
N VAL A 40 10.51 24.62 20.86
CA VAL A 40 9.76 23.53 21.52
C VAL A 40 10.68 22.54 22.19
N ASP A 41 11.81 22.20 21.58
CA ASP A 41 12.80 21.29 22.17
C ASP A 41 13.49 21.89 23.42
N GLU A 42 13.78 23.19 23.41
CA GLU A 42 14.28 23.91 24.58
C GLU A 42 13.30 23.83 25.75
N ILE A 43 12.01 24.11 25.49
CA ILE A 43 10.93 24.05 26.48
C ILE A 43 10.74 22.62 26.99
N PHE A 44 10.70 21.65 26.09
CA PHE A 44 10.57 20.24 26.44
C PHE A 44 11.71 19.76 27.34
N LYS A 45 12.96 20.17 27.06
CA LYS A 45 14.13 19.86 27.86
C LYS A 45 14.05 20.48 29.25
N ALA A 46 13.73 21.77 29.32
CA ALA A 46 13.63 22.49 30.59
C ALA A 46 12.57 21.87 31.51
N ALA A 47 11.39 21.60 30.97
CA ALA A 47 10.28 20.97 31.68
C ALA A 47 10.62 19.56 32.17
N SER A 48 11.29 18.75 31.34
CA SER A 48 11.73 17.41 31.70
C SER A 48 12.75 17.40 32.82
N LEU A 49 13.74 18.30 32.78
CA LEU A 49 14.75 18.46 33.85
C LEU A 49 14.13 18.90 35.17
N ALA A 50 13.19 19.83 35.14
CA ALA A 50 12.49 20.29 36.33
C ALA A 50 11.68 19.16 36.98
N ALA A 51 10.91 18.42 36.18
CA ALA A 51 10.16 17.26 36.66
C ALA A 51 11.08 16.18 37.26
N ASN A 52 12.23 15.91 36.62
CA ASN A 52 13.20 14.94 37.13
C ASN A 52 13.84 15.40 38.47
N ARG A 53 14.18 16.66 38.61
CA ARG A 53 14.68 17.22 39.89
C ARG A 53 13.67 17.08 41.02
N ALA A 54 12.38 17.21 40.69
CA ALA A 54 11.29 17.12 41.67
C ALA A 54 10.81 15.69 41.93
N ARG A 55 11.42 14.65 41.35
CA ARG A 55 10.93 13.26 41.40
C ARG A 55 10.76 12.72 42.83
N ILE A 56 11.64 13.10 43.76
CA ILE A 56 11.59 12.64 45.14
C ILE A 56 10.45 13.31 45.94
N PRO A 57 10.37 14.66 46.07
CA PRO A 57 9.27 15.29 46.76
C PRO A 57 7.89 14.93 46.19
N LEU A 58 7.73 14.84 44.84
CA LEU A 58 6.49 14.44 44.24
C LEU A 58 6.10 12.98 44.56
N ALA A 59 7.04 12.05 44.62
CA ALA A 59 6.78 10.68 45.05
C ALA A 59 6.30 10.59 46.49
N LYS A 60 6.97 11.32 47.44
CA LYS A 60 6.55 11.39 48.82
C LYS A 60 5.13 11.94 48.95
N GLN A 61 4.84 13.06 48.28
CA GLN A 61 3.53 13.70 48.31
C GLN A 61 2.44 12.77 47.75
N ALA A 62 2.73 12.03 46.66
CA ALA A 62 1.78 11.09 46.06
C ALA A 62 1.43 9.95 47.01
N VAL A 63 2.42 9.38 47.74
CA VAL A 63 2.16 8.30 48.70
C VAL A 63 1.42 8.83 49.93
N GLU A 64 1.82 10.01 50.46
CA GLU A 64 1.15 10.64 51.59
C GLU A 64 -0.31 10.96 51.31
N GLU A 65 -0.62 11.53 50.13
CA GLU A 65 -2.00 11.92 49.76
C GLU A 65 -2.88 10.72 49.48
N THR A 66 -2.35 9.71 48.78
CA THR A 66 -3.16 8.55 48.30
C THR A 66 -3.18 7.40 49.28
N GLY A 67 -2.18 7.27 50.14
CA GLY A 67 -1.94 6.10 50.96
C GLY A 67 -1.59 4.84 50.15
N MET A 68 -1.10 4.99 48.92
CA MET A 68 -0.89 3.88 47.96
C MET A 68 0.56 3.85 47.45
N GLY A 69 1.10 2.63 47.29
CA GLY A 69 2.38 2.37 46.65
C GLY A 69 3.60 2.52 47.55
N VAL A 70 4.75 2.67 46.88
CA VAL A 70 6.07 2.72 47.50
C VAL A 70 6.79 3.98 47.02
N VAL A 71 7.34 4.76 47.96
CA VAL A 71 8.00 6.05 47.62
C VAL A 71 9.13 5.83 46.60
N GLU A 72 9.98 4.83 46.84
CA GLU A 72 11.14 4.51 46.01
C GLU A 72 10.70 4.16 44.57
N ASP A 73 9.67 3.38 44.41
CA ASP A 73 9.14 3.01 43.09
C ASP A 73 8.48 4.19 42.37
N LYS A 74 7.78 5.06 43.13
CA LYS A 74 7.23 6.31 42.56
C LYS A 74 8.32 7.28 42.13
N ILE A 75 9.48 7.27 42.79
CA ILE A 75 10.66 8.03 42.35
C ILE A 75 11.12 7.50 41.00
N ILE A 76 11.20 6.17 40.83
CA ILE A 76 11.56 5.54 39.56
C ILE A 76 10.53 5.89 38.49
N LYS A 77 9.23 5.84 38.79
CA LYS A 77 8.16 6.22 37.85
C LYS A 77 8.26 7.68 37.41
N ASN A 78 8.52 8.61 38.31
CA ASN A 78 8.70 10.04 38.02
C ASN A 78 9.97 10.28 37.19
N HIS A 79 11.06 9.57 37.51
CA HIS A 79 12.29 9.57 36.72
C HIS A 79 12.02 9.06 35.28
N TYR A 80 11.34 7.95 35.15
CA TYR A 80 10.92 7.40 33.89
C TYR A 80 10.06 8.38 33.06
N ALA A 81 9.03 8.95 33.69
CA ALA A 81 8.12 9.90 33.08
C ALA A 81 8.80 11.21 32.61
N SER A 82 9.95 11.55 33.13
CA SER A 82 10.71 12.75 32.78
C SER A 82 11.91 12.44 31.90
N GLU A 83 12.83 11.58 32.29
CA GLU A 83 14.10 11.39 31.59
C GLU A 83 13.99 10.39 30.43
N PHE A 84 13.33 9.25 30.62
CA PHE A 84 13.15 8.27 29.55
C PHE A 84 12.26 8.83 28.45
N ILE A 85 11.18 9.51 28.83
CA ILE A 85 10.30 10.19 27.87
C ILE A 85 11.05 11.29 27.11
N TYR A 86 11.88 12.07 27.77
CA TYR A 86 12.73 13.07 27.13
C TYR A 86 13.67 12.41 26.10
N ASN A 87 14.40 11.39 26.51
CA ASN A 87 15.37 10.71 25.65
C ASN A 87 14.73 10.06 24.44
N ALA A 88 13.52 9.48 24.58
CA ALA A 88 12.80 8.88 23.49
C ALA A 88 12.31 9.90 22.45
N PHE A 89 11.97 11.12 22.87
CA PHE A 89 11.29 12.07 21.98
C PHE A 89 12.08 13.34 21.68
N LYS A 90 13.26 13.57 22.29
CA LYS A 90 14.04 14.80 22.07
C LYS A 90 14.39 15.07 20.63
N ASP A 91 14.72 14.02 19.86
CA ASP A 91 15.14 14.10 18.44
C ASP A 91 13.97 13.91 17.47
N VAL A 92 12.75 13.67 17.97
CA VAL A 92 11.57 13.49 17.12
C VAL A 92 11.08 14.85 16.63
N LYS A 93 10.96 14.99 15.32
CA LYS A 93 10.35 16.18 14.69
C LYS A 93 8.84 16.17 14.89
N THR A 94 8.32 17.26 15.45
CA THR A 94 6.89 17.45 15.76
C THR A 94 6.36 18.79 15.25
N CYS A 95 7.20 19.59 14.58
CA CYS A 95 6.87 20.92 14.09
C CYS A 95 7.27 21.08 12.63
N GLY A 96 6.35 21.67 11.84
CA GLY A 96 6.61 21.93 10.43
C GLY A 96 6.78 20.65 9.61
N VAL A 97 7.66 20.68 8.62
CA VAL A 97 7.94 19.53 7.75
C VAL A 97 8.71 18.46 8.52
N ILE A 98 8.07 17.32 8.75
CA ILE A 98 8.63 16.19 9.50
C ILE A 98 9.17 15.07 8.62
N ASP A 99 8.70 15.01 7.37
CA ASP A 99 9.10 13.99 6.39
C ASP A 99 8.98 14.56 4.98
N ARG A 100 9.93 14.22 4.10
CA ARG A 100 9.94 14.65 2.70
C ARG A 100 10.42 13.52 1.82
N ASP A 101 9.56 13.10 0.91
CA ASP A 101 9.90 12.20 -0.20
C ASP A 101 9.91 13.02 -1.50
N GLU A 102 11.10 13.45 -1.91
CA GLU A 102 11.26 14.25 -3.12
C GLU A 102 10.91 13.48 -4.39
N ALA A 103 11.19 12.17 -4.41
CA ALA A 103 10.88 11.32 -5.56
C ALA A 103 9.36 11.16 -5.75
N ALA A 104 8.63 10.92 -4.67
CA ALA A 104 7.17 10.83 -4.70
C ALA A 104 6.49 12.20 -4.73
N GLY A 105 7.20 13.28 -4.44
CA GLY A 105 6.63 14.63 -4.34
C GLY A 105 5.70 14.80 -3.13
N ILE A 106 6.03 14.15 -2.02
CA ILE A 106 5.23 14.16 -0.80
C ILE A 106 6.01 14.87 0.32
N GLU A 107 5.36 15.80 0.99
CA GLU A 107 5.82 16.36 2.26
C GLU A 107 4.76 16.12 3.34
N LYS A 108 5.21 15.74 4.54
CA LYS A 108 4.35 15.62 5.71
C LYS A 108 4.65 16.75 6.69
N ILE A 109 3.62 17.49 7.06
CA ILE A 109 3.69 18.63 7.98
C ILE A 109 2.96 18.27 9.26
N ALA A 110 3.64 18.39 10.40
CA ALA A 110 3.05 18.17 11.70
C ALA A 110 2.37 19.43 12.22
N GLU A 111 1.11 19.29 12.64
CA GLU A 111 0.33 20.31 13.31
C GLU A 111 -0.15 19.83 14.67
N PRO A 112 -0.26 20.69 15.69
CA PRO A 112 -0.84 20.30 16.96
C PRO A 112 -2.31 19.91 16.81
N VAL A 113 -2.80 19.04 17.70
CA VAL A 113 -4.24 18.70 17.72
C VAL A 113 -5.07 19.81 18.36
N GLY A 114 -4.51 20.60 19.28
CA GLY A 114 -5.18 21.68 19.99
C GLY A 114 -5.06 21.57 21.49
N VAL A 115 -6.19 21.59 22.20
CA VAL A 115 -6.27 21.44 23.68
C VAL A 115 -6.58 19.99 24.03
N ILE A 116 -5.72 19.39 24.84
CA ILE A 116 -5.84 18.02 25.31
C ILE A 116 -6.54 17.99 26.68
N GLY A 117 -7.62 17.23 26.79
CA GLY A 117 -8.24 16.90 28.08
C GLY A 117 -7.57 15.67 28.69
N ALA A 118 -6.74 15.88 29.74
CA ALA A 118 -5.94 14.82 30.33
C ALA A 118 -6.57 14.31 31.63
N VAL A 119 -7.12 13.09 31.63
CA VAL A 119 -7.64 12.44 32.86
C VAL A 119 -6.53 11.65 33.53
N ILE A 120 -6.28 11.92 34.81
CA ILE A 120 -5.17 11.36 35.60
C ILE A 120 -5.70 10.40 36.65
N PRO A 121 -5.15 9.16 36.74
CA PRO A 121 -5.59 8.17 37.70
C PRO A 121 -5.02 8.44 39.12
N THR A 122 -5.63 7.84 40.13
CA THR A 122 -5.12 7.91 41.51
C THR A 122 -3.86 7.05 41.74
N THR A 123 -3.66 6.00 40.94
CA THR A 123 -2.54 5.06 41.12
C THR A 123 -1.18 5.65 40.75
N ASN A 124 -1.14 6.52 39.73
CA ASN A 124 0.08 7.10 39.18
C ASN A 124 -0.09 8.63 38.95
N PRO A 125 -0.41 9.41 39.99
CA PRO A 125 -0.87 10.78 39.77
C PRO A 125 0.25 11.70 39.26
N THR A 126 1.45 11.63 39.80
CA THR A 126 2.57 12.49 39.42
C THR A 126 3.23 12.10 38.13
N SER A 127 3.57 10.84 37.98
CA SER A 127 4.23 10.33 36.75
C SER A 127 3.34 10.46 35.50
N THR A 128 2.02 10.20 35.62
CA THR A 128 1.09 10.36 34.48
C THR A 128 0.89 11.84 34.14
N ALA A 129 0.84 12.74 35.13
CA ALA A 129 0.77 14.18 34.89
C ALA A 129 2.03 14.70 34.19
N ILE A 130 3.23 14.32 34.67
CA ILE A 130 4.50 14.64 34.02
C ILE A 130 4.49 14.14 32.55
N PHE A 131 4.21 12.86 32.34
CA PHE A 131 4.21 12.25 31.01
C PHE A 131 3.28 12.99 30.03
N LYS A 132 2.01 13.16 30.42
CA LYS A 132 1.00 13.78 29.53
C LYS A 132 1.30 15.23 29.23
N THR A 133 1.80 16.01 30.19
CA THR A 133 2.17 17.40 29.97
C THR A 133 3.42 17.51 29.08
N LEU A 134 4.42 16.66 29.27
CA LEU A 134 5.64 16.67 28.45
C LEU A 134 5.37 16.35 26.99
N ILE A 135 4.60 15.28 26.70
CA ILE A 135 4.27 14.94 25.31
C ILE A 135 3.35 15.98 24.65
N ALA A 136 2.47 16.63 25.42
CA ALA A 136 1.67 17.76 24.94
C ALA A 136 2.53 18.98 24.59
N LEU A 137 3.49 19.34 25.43
CA LEU A 137 4.45 20.43 25.16
C LEU A 137 5.30 20.12 23.93
N LYS A 138 5.87 18.91 23.79
CA LYS A 138 6.68 18.51 22.64
C LYS A 138 5.92 18.62 21.32
N THR A 139 4.59 18.52 21.35
CA THR A 139 3.72 18.57 20.17
C THR A 139 2.95 19.88 19.99
N ARG A 140 3.33 20.93 20.70
CA ARG A 140 2.72 22.29 20.68
C ARG A 140 1.23 22.30 21.06
N ASN A 141 0.79 21.33 21.87
CA ASN A 141 -0.58 21.28 22.38
C ASN A 141 -0.70 22.01 23.73
N GLY A 142 -1.89 22.55 23.99
CA GLY A 142 -2.31 22.90 25.34
C GLY A 142 -2.89 21.69 26.05
N VAL A 143 -2.85 21.68 27.38
CA VAL A 143 -3.42 20.58 28.14
C VAL A 143 -4.17 21.07 29.38
N VAL A 144 -5.36 20.53 29.62
CA VAL A 144 -6.13 20.73 30.84
C VAL A 144 -6.25 19.39 31.58
N ILE A 145 -5.80 19.37 32.81
CA ILE A 145 -5.75 18.16 33.62
C ILE A 145 -7.01 18.02 34.48
N SER A 146 -7.63 16.84 34.44
CA SER A 146 -8.63 16.40 35.41
C SER A 146 -7.98 15.41 36.39
N PRO A 147 -7.58 15.88 37.59
CA PRO A 147 -6.98 15.00 38.61
C PRO A 147 -8.04 14.14 39.26
N HIS A 148 -7.64 12.95 39.72
CA HIS A 148 -8.54 12.14 40.55
C HIS A 148 -8.71 12.84 41.92
N PRO A 149 -9.93 12.91 42.53
CA PRO A 149 -10.17 13.63 43.81
C PRO A 149 -9.22 13.24 44.96
N ARG A 150 -8.84 11.96 45.07
CA ARG A 150 -7.95 11.43 46.10
C ARG A 150 -6.42 11.64 45.85
N ALA A 151 -6.08 12.26 44.70
CA ALA A 151 -4.68 12.50 44.32
C ALA A 151 -4.52 13.89 43.70
N LYS A 152 -5.41 14.80 44.02
CA LYS A 152 -5.55 16.12 43.43
C LYS A 152 -4.28 16.94 43.61
N ASN A 153 -3.81 17.05 44.87
CA ASN A 153 -2.70 17.93 45.19
C ASN A 153 -1.37 17.49 44.61
N ALA A 154 -1.09 16.17 44.63
CA ALA A 154 0.11 15.61 44.02
C ALA A 154 0.10 15.75 42.48
N THR A 155 -1.07 15.55 41.83
CA THR A 155 -1.24 15.74 40.41
C THR A 155 -1.00 17.20 39.98
N ILE A 156 -1.63 18.15 40.69
CA ILE A 156 -1.48 19.59 40.43
C ILE A 156 -0.04 20.05 40.68
N ALA A 157 0.60 19.58 41.76
CA ALA A 157 2.00 19.91 42.06
C ALA A 157 2.93 19.46 40.91
N ALA A 158 2.74 18.27 40.38
CA ALA A 158 3.52 17.77 39.26
C ALA A 158 3.30 18.61 37.96
N ALA A 159 2.04 18.92 37.64
CA ALA A 159 1.70 19.76 36.51
C ALA A 159 2.27 21.18 36.63
N LYS A 160 2.21 21.76 37.82
CA LYS A 160 2.73 23.11 38.09
C LYS A 160 4.23 23.20 37.90
N ILE A 161 5.01 22.20 38.36
CA ILE A 161 6.47 22.15 38.18
C ILE A 161 6.81 22.14 36.68
N VAL A 162 6.07 21.36 35.89
CA VAL A 162 6.25 21.30 34.44
C VAL A 162 5.89 22.64 33.79
N LEU A 163 4.76 23.24 34.18
CA LEU A 163 4.31 24.54 33.67
C LEU A 163 5.32 25.66 34.01
N ASP A 164 5.74 25.78 35.29
CA ASP A 164 6.64 26.86 35.71
C ASP A 164 7.96 26.81 34.92
N ALA A 165 8.55 25.62 34.77
CA ALA A 165 9.77 25.43 33.97
C ALA A 165 9.56 25.68 32.46
N ALA A 166 8.42 25.27 31.90
CA ALA A 166 8.08 25.54 30.52
C ALA A 166 7.93 27.05 30.26
N VAL A 167 7.28 27.78 31.16
CA VAL A 167 7.09 29.22 31.09
C VAL A 167 8.43 29.96 31.26
N GLU A 168 9.30 29.53 32.16
CA GLU A 168 10.65 30.08 32.32
C GLU A 168 11.47 29.90 31.04
N ALA A 169 11.30 28.78 30.35
CA ALA A 169 11.91 28.51 29.06
C ALA A 169 11.19 29.21 27.87
N GLY A 170 10.13 29.98 28.13
CA GLY A 170 9.45 30.80 27.13
C GLY A 170 8.14 30.27 26.60
N ALA A 171 7.55 29.24 27.18
CA ALA A 171 6.19 28.82 26.83
C ALA A 171 5.14 29.85 27.27
N PRO A 172 3.96 29.91 26.63
CA PRO A 172 2.86 30.76 27.10
C PRO A 172 2.42 30.36 28.52
N LYS A 173 2.13 31.35 29.38
CA LYS A 173 1.83 31.16 30.79
C LYS A 173 0.66 30.21 31.08
N GLU A 174 -0.32 30.16 30.19
CA GLU A 174 -1.56 29.39 30.41
C GLU A 174 -1.56 28.09 29.57
N ILE A 175 -0.39 27.57 29.16
CA ILE A 175 -0.33 26.41 28.26
C ILE A 175 -0.78 25.09 28.92
N ILE A 176 -0.67 25.01 30.26
CA ILE A 176 -1.15 23.91 31.07
C ILE A 176 -2.14 24.46 32.10
N GLY A 177 -3.33 23.88 32.18
CA GLY A 177 -4.37 24.17 33.14
C GLY A 177 -4.83 22.89 33.85
N TRP A 178 -5.63 23.05 34.89
CA TRP A 178 -6.18 21.94 35.68
C TRP A 178 -7.49 22.29 36.35
N ILE A 179 -8.22 21.25 36.76
CA ILE A 179 -9.45 21.37 37.56
C ILE A 179 -9.06 21.41 39.03
N GLU A 180 -9.25 22.55 39.72
CA GLU A 180 -8.91 22.71 41.16
C GLU A 180 -9.78 21.86 42.09
N ALA A 181 -11.07 21.76 41.76
CA ALA A 181 -12.01 20.92 42.52
C ALA A 181 -12.65 19.91 41.56
N PRO A 182 -12.01 18.73 41.40
CA PRO A 182 -12.47 17.71 40.41
C PRO A 182 -13.81 17.11 40.81
N SER A 183 -14.70 17.05 39.84
CA SER A 183 -15.99 16.36 39.92
C SER A 183 -16.32 15.66 38.60
N LEU A 184 -17.23 14.71 38.62
CA LEU A 184 -17.62 14.01 37.41
C LEU A 184 -18.24 14.94 36.34
N PRO A 185 -19.12 15.90 36.67
CA PRO A 185 -19.63 16.89 35.73
C PRO A 185 -18.51 17.72 35.08
N LYS A 186 -17.50 18.19 35.86
CA LYS A 186 -16.36 18.95 35.31
C LYS A 186 -15.50 18.07 34.40
N THR A 187 -15.24 16.82 34.75
CA THR A 187 -14.49 15.90 33.89
C THR A 187 -15.23 15.64 32.59
N ASN A 188 -16.53 15.48 32.63
CA ASN A 188 -17.36 15.29 31.41
C ASN A 188 -17.37 16.55 30.54
N LEU A 189 -17.44 17.77 31.16
CA LEU A 189 -17.34 19.02 30.44
C LEU A 189 -15.97 19.15 29.75
N LEU A 190 -14.88 18.85 30.47
CA LEU A 190 -13.52 18.85 29.89
C LEU A 190 -13.42 17.91 28.70
N MET A 191 -13.95 16.69 28.84
CA MET A 191 -13.95 15.72 27.71
C MET A 191 -14.69 16.28 26.49
N LYS A 192 -15.81 16.97 26.70
CA LYS A 192 -16.62 17.55 25.61
C LYS A 192 -15.99 18.77 24.93
N GLU A 193 -15.30 19.61 25.70
CA GLU A 193 -14.75 20.90 25.23
C GLU A 193 -13.29 20.79 24.72
N SER A 194 -12.64 19.63 24.92
CA SER A 194 -11.28 19.37 24.42
C SER A 194 -11.27 18.99 22.95
N ASP A 195 -10.12 19.15 22.28
CA ASP A 195 -9.91 18.72 20.90
C ASP A 195 -9.47 17.24 20.83
N LEU A 196 -8.84 16.74 21.89
CA LEU A 196 -8.45 15.34 22.07
C LEU A 196 -8.49 14.99 23.56
N ILE A 197 -8.97 13.80 23.87
CA ILE A 197 -8.96 13.27 25.24
C ILE A 197 -7.82 12.27 25.39
N LEU A 198 -7.05 12.41 26.46
CA LEU A 198 -6.00 11.49 26.87
C LEU A 198 -6.37 10.90 28.24
N ALA A 199 -7.16 9.81 28.24
CA ALA A 199 -7.75 9.26 29.46
C ALA A 199 -6.98 8.05 29.98
N THR A 200 -6.61 8.09 31.26
CA THR A 200 -6.12 6.93 32.02
C THR A 200 -6.99 6.75 33.24
N GLY A 201 -7.65 5.62 33.36
CA GLY A 201 -8.59 5.39 34.45
C GLY A 201 -9.28 4.03 34.37
N GLY A 202 -10.21 3.77 35.29
CA GLY A 202 -10.98 2.54 35.27
C GLY A 202 -11.91 2.46 34.05
N PRO A 203 -12.49 1.26 33.73
CA PRO A 203 -13.29 1.01 32.52
C PRO A 203 -14.44 2.01 32.32
N GLY A 204 -15.10 2.44 33.38
CA GLY A 204 -16.18 3.43 33.30
C GLY A 204 -15.73 4.81 32.81
N MET A 205 -14.55 5.26 33.23
CA MET A 205 -13.95 6.53 32.79
C MET A 205 -13.51 6.47 31.32
N VAL A 206 -12.90 5.37 30.92
CA VAL A 206 -12.52 5.13 29.52
C VAL A 206 -13.73 5.08 28.61
N LYS A 207 -14.81 4.39 29.03
CA LYS A 207 -16.08 4.37 28.30
C LYS A 207 -16.67 5.78 28.18
N ALA A 208 -16.63 6.60 29.24
CA ALA A 208 -17.11 7.98 29.20
C ALA A 208 -16.31 8.82 28.20
N ALA A 209 -14.96 8.66 28.17
CA ALA A 209 -14.12 9.35 27.21
C ALA A 209 -14.48 9.02 25.75
N TYR A 210 -14.63 7.74 25.40
CA TYR A 210 -15.02 7.32 24.05
C TYR A 210 -16.47 7.68 23.70
N SER A 211 -17.35 7.85 24.69
CA SER A 211 -18.76 8.23 24.51
C SER A 211 -19.01 9.73 24.50
N SER A 212 -17.97 10.56 24.71
CA SER A 212 -18.09 12.02 24.81
C SER A 212 -18.36 12.72 23.47
N GLY A 213 -18.09 12.04 22.34
CA GLY A 213 -18.13 12.63 21.01
C GLY A 213 -16.83 13.32 20.59
N THR A 214 -15.85 13.47 21.50
CA THR A 214 -14.51 14.00 21.24
C THR A 214 -13.55 12.85 20.95
N PRO A 215 -12.61 12.97 19.98
CA PRO A 215 -11.56 11.98 19.77
C PRO A 215 -10.84 11.65 21.07
N ALA A 216 -10.65 10.36 21.36
CA ALA A 216 -10.09 9.93 22.62
C ALA A 216 -9.00 8.86 22.44
N LEU A 217 -7.96 8.96 23.27
CA LEU A 217 -6.93 7.95 23.49
C LEU A 217 -7.10 7.48 24.95
N GLY A 218 -7.88 6.43 25.12
CA GLY A 218 -8.18 5.88 26.44
C GLY A 218 -7.47 4.54 26.66
N VAL A 219 -7.13 4.24 27.88
CA VAL A 219 -6.50 2.98 28.28
C VAL A 219 -7.38 2.25 29.27
N GLY A 220 -7.70 0.99 28.94
CA GLY A 220 -8.50 0.11 29.77
C GLY A 220 -7.73 -0.56 30.91
N ALA A 221 -8.46 -1.40 31.66
CA ALA A 221 -7.86 -2.28 32.67
C ALA A 221 -7.00 -3.37 32.03
N GLY A 222 -6.00 -3.85 32.75
CA GLY A 222 -5.15 -4.95 32.34
C GLY A 222 -5.36 -6.18 33.18
N ASN A 223 -5.50 -7.34 32.58
CA ASN A 223 -5.51 -8.63 33.29
C ASN A 223 -4.41 -9.55 32.70
N THR A 224 -3.17 -9.16 32.92
CA THR A 224 -1.98 -9.76 32.32
C THR A 224 -1.74 -11.18 32.83
N PRO A 225 -1.84 -12.24 32.01
CA PRO A 225 -1.34 -13.56 32.31
C PRO A 225 0.14 -13.67 32.00
N ALA A 226 0.89 -14.40 32.83
CA ALA A 226 2.27 -14.81 32.58
C ALA A 226 2.35 -16.33 32.50
N ILE A 227 2.87 -16.89 31.41
CA ILE A 227 3.09 -18.33 31.26
C ILE A 227 4.54 -18.65 31.58
N ILE A 228 4.79 -19.73 32.36
CA ILE A 228 6.12 -20.29 32.55
C ILE A 228 6.16 -21.67 31.89
N ASP A 229 6.86 -21.76 30.78
CA ASP A 229 7.11 -22.97 30.02
C ASP A 229 8.21 -23.81 30.67
N GLU A 230 8.24 -25.08 30.40
CA GLU A 230 9.24 -26.03 30.94
C GLU A 230 10.68 -25.73 30.47
N THR A 231 10.83 -24.99 29.36
CA THR A 231 12.13 -24.61 28.81
C THR A 231 12.65 -23.30 29.36
N ALA A 232 11.87 -22.61 30.22
CA ALA A 232 12.23 -21.34 30.80
C ALA A 232 13.42 -21.40 31.75
N ASP A 233 14.21 -20.32 31.84
CA ASP A 233 15.01 -20.09 33.04
C ASP A 233 14.06 -19.75 34.19
N LEU A 234 13.78 -20.77 35.03
CA LEU A 234 12.82 -20.66 36.13
C LEU A 234 13.20 -19.60 37.16
N THR A 235 14.50 -19.39 37.38
CA THR A 235 14.99 -18.37 38.33
C THR A 235 14.73 -16.97 37.76
N LEU A 236 15.04 -16.76 36.50
CA LEU A 236 14.74 -15.52 35.80
C LEU A 236 13.21 -15.24 35.76
N ALA A 237 12.41 -16.23 35.40
CA ALA A 237 10.96 -16.12 35.33
C ALA A 237 10.35 -15.69 36.67
N VAL A 238 10.66 -16.42 37.75
CA VAL A 238 10.14 -16.13 39.09
C VAL A 238 10.61 -14.78 39.58
N SER A 239 11.91 -14.45 39.48
CA SER A 239 12.45 -13.17 39.91
C SER A 239 11.85 -11.99 39.15
N SER A 240 11.64 -12.15 37.84
CA SER A 240 11.00 -11.16 36.96
C SER A 240 9.55 -10.87 37.38
N ILE A 241 8.76 -11.93 37.60
CA ILE A 241 7.36 -11.82 38.04
C ILE A 241 7.29 -11.16 39.41
N ILE A 242 8.17 -11.55 40.37
CA ILE A 242 8.23 -10.92 41.72
C ILE A 242 8.58 -9.43 41.57
N HIS A 243 9.61 -9.11 40.80
CA HIS A 243 10.02 -7.73 40.55
C HIS A 243 8.90 -6.89 39.96
N SER A 244 8.23 -7.42 38.92
CA SER A 244 7.10 -6.76 38.29
C SER A 244 5.90 -6.56 39.23
N LYS A 245 5.54 -7.60 39.97
CA LYS A 245 4.35 -7.60 40.83
C LYS A 245 4.51 -6.79 42.10
N THR A 246 5.74 -6.64 42.59
CA THR A 246 6.04 -5.81 43.78
C THR A 246 6.28 -4.36 43.43
N PHE A 247 6.59 -4.02 42.18
CA PHE A 247 6.84 -2.66 41.76
C PHE A 247 5.63 -1.77 42.03
N ASP A 248 5.83 -0.79 42.89
CA ASP A 248 4.79 0.12 43.39
C ASP A 248 3.54 -0.63 43.92
N ASN A 249 3.76 -1.75 44.61
CA ASN A 249 2.71 -2.66 45.06
C ASN A 249 1.73 -3.08 43.94
N GLY A 250 2.23 -3.38 42.79
CA GLY A 250 1.44 -3.93 41.68
C GLY A 250 0.51 -2.92 41.00
N MET A 251 0.78 -1.62 41.11
CA MET A 251 -0.08 -0.57 40.53
C MET A 251 0.25 -0.17 39.08
N ILE A 252 1.00 -0.96 38.36
CA ILE A 252 1.10 -0.82 36.91
C ILE A 252 0.04 -1.71 36.28
N CYS A 253 -0.76 -1.16 35.34
CA CYS A 253 -1.84 -1.92 34.67
C CYS A 253 -1.34 -3.10 33.84
N ALA A 254 -0.06 -3.11 33.44
CA ALA A 254 0.60 -4.23 32.78
C ALA A 254 1.14 -5.30 33.73
N SER A 255 1.06 -5.08 35.07
CA SER A 255 1.54 -6.06 36.05
C SER A 255 0.81 -7.38 35.93
N GLU A 256 1.55 -8.48 36.15
CA GLU A 256 1.00 -9.82 36.13
C GLU A 256 -0.13 -9.97 37.14
N GLN A 257 -1.29 -10.43 36.72
CA GLN A 257 -2.43 -10.76 37.55
C GLN A 257 -2.51 -12.25 37.83
N SER A 258 -1.94 -13.04 36.92
CA SER A 258 -1.96 -14.51 36.96
C SER A 258 -0.64 -15.06 36.45
N VAL A 259 -0.17 -16.14 37.07
CA VAL A 259 0.92 -16.98 36.57
C VAL A 259 0.38 -18.38 36.26
N ILE A 260 0.65 -18.86 35.05
CA ILE A 260 0.21 -20.16 34.54
C ILE A 260 1.48 -20.98 34.32
N ILE A 261 1.64 -22.08 35.04
CA ILE A 261 2.87 -22.86 35.10
C ILE A 261 2.62 -24.27 34.56
N LEU A 262 3.46 -24.75 33.66
CA LEU A 262 3.36 -26.11 33.14
C LEU A 262 3.58 -27.12 34.28
N ASP A 263 2.85 -28.24 34.25
CA ASP A 263 2.84 -29.26 35.28
C ASP A 263 4.25 -29.80 35.56
N SER A 264 5.07 -29.98 34.52
CA SER A 264 6.45 -30.47 34.60
C SER A 264 7.36 -29.65 35.52
N VAL A 265 7.14 -28.34 35.64
CA VAL A 265 7.96 -27.39 36.41
C VAL A 265 7.21 -26.70 37.57
N TYR A 266 5.95 -27.07 37.77
CA TYR A 266 5.06 -26.40 38.72
C TYR A 266 5.57 -26.37 40.15
N ASP A 267 5.97 -27.53 40.67
CA ASP A 267 6.39 -27.66 42.06
C ASP A 267 7.75 -26.96 42.31
N GLU A 268 8.64 -26.96 41.31
CA GLU A 268 9.91 -26.22 41.39
C GLU A 268 9.68 -24.70 41.40
N VAL A 269 8.84 -24.19 40.47
CA VAL A 269 8.48 -22.78 40.42
C VAL A 269 7.80 -22.32 41.73
N LYS A 270 6.88 -23.13 42.25
CA LYS A 270 6.23 -22.88 43.55
C LYS A 270 7.23 -22.81 44.70
N ALA A 271 8.22 -23.72 44.72
CA ALA A 271 9.28 -23.67 45.72
C ALA A 271 10.17 -22.42 45.61
N LEU A 272 10.47 -21.98 44.34
CA LEU A 272 11.21 -20.77 44.06
C LEU A 272 10.47 -19.54 44.58
N PHE A 273 9.17 -19.39 44.32
CA PHE A 273 8.36 -18.27 44.85
C PHE A 273 8.43 -18.19 46.35
N ARG A 274 8.27 -19.35 47.05
CA ARG A 274 8.39 -19.39 48.51
C ARG A 274 9.79 -19.01 48.98
N LYS A 275 10.84 -19.57 48.38
CA LYS A 275 12.24 -19.27 48.68
C LYS A 275 12.56 -17.80 48.51
N MET A 276 11.94 -17.13 47.53
CA MET A 276 12.14 -15.69 47.26
C MET A 276 11.23 -14.73 48.07
N GLY A 277 10.53 -15.24 49.10
CA GLY A 277 9.76 -14.44 50.06
C GLY A 277 8.30 -14.23 49.69
N CYS A 278 7.71 -15.03 48.84
CA CYS A 278 6.28 -14.98 48.58
C CYS A 278 5.51 -15.88 49.53
N HIS A 279 4.36 -15.43 50.02
CA HIS A 279 3.46 -16.20 50.86
C HIS A 279 2.44 -16.95 50.05
N LEU A 280 2.50 -18.28 50.10
CA LEU A 280 1.52 -19.19 49.47
C LEU A 280 0.35 -19.36 50.40
N LEU A 281 -0.83 -18.91 49.99
CA LEU A 281 -2.03 -18.95 50.80
C LEU A 281 -2.47 -20.37 51.11
N SER A 282 -2.73 -20.68 52.41
CA SER A 282 -3.46 -21.89 52.79
C SER A 282 -4.91 -21.80 52.31
N ASN A 283 -5.65 -22.92 52.23
CA ASN A 283 -7.06 -22.92 51.77
C ASN A 283 -7.92 -21.95 52.60
N ALA A 284 -7.68 -21.83 53.91
CA ALA A 284 -8.41 -20.91 54.80
C ALA A 284 -8.09 -19.42 54.51
N GLU A 285 -6.84 -19.11 54.20
CA GLU A 285 -6.39 -17.78 53.82
C GLU A 285 -6.86 -17.40 52.41
N LEU A 286 -6.86 -18.38 51.51
CA LEU A 286 -7.37 -18.22 50.15
C LEU A 286 -8.84 -17.76 50.17
N GLU A 287 -9.70 -18.43 50.93
CA GLU A 287 -11.10 -18.08 51.05
C GLU A 287 -11.34 -16.69 51.66
N LYS A 288 -10.50 -16.30 52.63
CA LYS A 288 -10.53 -14.97 53.21
C LYS A 288 -10.07 -13.89 52.20
N THR A 289 -9.04 -14.21 51.45
CA THR A 289 -8.51 -13.30 50.43
C THR A 289 -9.49 -13.09 49.28
N ARG A 290 -10.19 -14.15 48.78
CA ARG A 290 -11.29 -14.04 47.81
C ARG A 290 -12.28 -12.96 48.23
N LYS A 291 -12.84 -13.07 49.41
CA LYS A 291 -13.81 -12.11 49.94
C LYS A 291 -13.26 -10.67 50.10
N THR A 292 -11.94 -10.50 50.02
CA THR A 292 -11.26 -9.23 50.18
C THR A 292 -10.92 -8.57 48.84
N ILE A 293 -10.73 -9.36 47.76
CA ILE A 293 -10.37 -8.86 46.42
C ILE A 293 -11.51 -8.04 45.82
N LEU A 294 -12.74 -8.60 45.86
CA LEU A 294 -13.91 -7.92 45.33
C LEU A 294 -14.90 -7.57 46.42
N ILE A 295 -15.53 -6.40 46.31
CA ILE A 295 -16.69 -5.97 47.11
C ILE A 295 -17.82 -5.61 46.17
N ASN A 296 -18.96 -6.30 46.28
CA ASN A 296 -20.11 -6.09 45.42
C ASN A 296 -19.79 -6.23 43.91
N GLY A 297 -18.89 -7.15 43.55
CA GLY A 297 -18.48 -7.41 42.19
C GLY A 297 -17.48 -6.41 41.59
N ALA A 298 -17.00 -5.45 42.39
CA ALA A 298 -16.01 -4.46 41.98
C ALA A 298 -14.71 -4.62 42.78
N LEU A 299 -13.57 -4.24 42.18
CA LEU A 299 -12.28 -4.27 42.85
C LEU A 299 -12.32 -3.45 44.17
N ASN A 300 -11.89 -4.06 45.26
CA ASN A 300 -11.81 -3.42 46.54
C ASN A 300 -10.74 -2.32 46.55
N ALA A 301 -11.15 -1.06 46.56
CA ALA A 301 -10.25 0.07 46.55
C ALA A 301 -9.29 0.12 47.78
N LYS A 302 -9.57 -0.63 48.83
CA LYS A 302 -8.71 -0.69 50.04
C LYS A 302 -7.48 -1.57 49.91
N ILE A 303 -7.45 -2.47 48.88
CA ILE A 303 -6.26 -3.30 48.66
C ILE A 303 -5.34 -2.71 47.57
N VAL A 304 -5.82 -1.76 46.78
CA VAL A 304 -5.07 -1.18 45.67
C VAL A 304 -3.80 -0.48 46.20
N GLY A 305 -2.64 -0.91 45.71
CA GLY A 305 -1.34 -0.38 46.06
C GLY A 305 -0.91 -0.62 47.54
N GLN A 306 -1.58 -1.53 48.24
CA GLN A 306 -1.25 -1.88 49.62
C GLN A 306 -0.21 -2.99 49.67
N LYS A 307 0.55 -3.04 50.81
CA LYS A 307 1.50 -4.12 51.09
C LYS A 307 0.76 -5.43 51.39
N PRO A 308 1.40 -6.61 51.14
CA PRO A 308 0.81 -7.92 51.45
C PRO A 308 0.34 -8.06 52.88
N VAL A 309 1.12 -7.58 53.85
CA VAL A 309 0.78 -7.59 55.29
C VAL A 309 -0.50 -6.83 55.57
N THR A 310 -0.72 -5.69 54.91
CA THR A 310 -1.94 -4.87 55.04
C THR A 310 -3.15 -5.59 54.47
N ILE A 311 -3.00 -6.23 53.29
CA ILE A 311 -4.06 -6.99 52.63
C ILE A 311 -4.43 -8.22 53.45
N ALA A 312 -3.44 -8.96 53.97
CA ALA A 312 -3.66 -10.10 54.85
C ALA A 312 -4.42 -9.69 56.16
N ALA A 313 -4.06 -8.57 56.76
CA ALA A 313 -4.77 -8.04 57.90
C ALA A 313 -6.22 -7.65 57.60
N LEU A 314 -6.46 -7.04 56.45
CA LEU A 314 -7.84 -6.76 55.95
C LEU A 314 -8.65 -8.02 55.72
N ALA A 315 -8.00 -9.09 55.27
CA ALA A 315 -8.61 -10.40 55.07
C ALA A 315 -8.75 -11.21 56.37
N GLY A 316 -8.17 -10.75 57.51
CA GLY A 316 -8.28 -11.36 58.83
C GLY A 316 -7.34 -12.57 59.04
N PHE A 317 -6.09 -12.45 58.55
CA PHE A 317 -4.97 -13.35 58.83
C PHE A 317 -3.64 -12.57 58.91
N LYS A 318 -2.56 -13.22 59.30
CA LYS A 318 -1.25 -12.62 59.45
C LYS A 318 -0.24 -13.30 58.51
N VAL A 319 0.65 -12.54 57.95
CA VAL A 319 1.82 -13.01 57.20
C VAL A 319 3.08 -12.32 57.73
N ASP A 320 4.24 -12.77 57.24
CA ASP A 320 5.52 -12.12 57.59
C ASP A 320 5.54 -10.65 57.06
N ASP A 321 6.15 -9.77 57.83
CA ASP A 321 6.19 -8.31 57.52
C ASP A 321 6.93 -8.03 56.20
N ASP A 322 7.83 -8.91 55.78
CA ASP A 322 8.61 -8.87 54.54
C ASP A 322 8.02 -9.73 53.39
N ALA A 323 6.84 -10.30 53.60
CA ALA A 323 6.13 -11.01 52.53
C ALA A 323 5.98 -10.13 51.29
N LYS A 324 6.41 -10.63 50.12
CA LYS A 324 6.44 -9.87 48.87
C LYS A 324 5.14 -9.94 48.10
N ILE A 325 4.54 -11.10 48.01
CA ILE A 325 3.32 -11.36 47.25
C ILE A 325 2.46 -12.39 48.00
N LEU A 326 1.14 -12.20 48.02
CA LEU A 326 0.18 -13.22 48.39
C LEU A 326 -0.22 -14.05 47.15
N ILE A 327 0.12 -15.31 47.13
CA ILE A 327 -0.13 -16.19 45.99
C ILE A 327 -1.25 -17.17 46.32
N GLY A 328 -2.33 -17.15 45.56
CA GLY A 328 -3.43 -18.09 45.62
C GLY A 328 -3.32 -19.13 44.55
N GLU A 329 -3.24 -20.42 44.96
CA GLU A 329 -3.38 -21.54 44.03
C GLU A 329 -4.85 -21.72 43.71
N VAL A 330 -5.22 -21.49 42.45
CA VAL A 330 -6.61 -21.56 41.99
C VAL A 330 -6.72 -22.36 40.69
N GLU A 331 -7.89 -22.94 40.43
CA GLU A 331 -8.13 -23.77 39.26
C GLU A 331 -8.94 -23.04 38.17
N SER A 332 -9.96 -22.31 38.62
CA SER A 332 -10.90 -21.64 37.71
C SER A 332 -10.32 -20.33 37.17
N VAL A 333 -10.41 -20.15 35.85
CA VAL A 333 -10.08 -18.89 35.15
C VAL A 333 -11.33 -18.07 34.82
N GLU A 334 -12.52 -18.49 35.30
CA GLU A 334 -13.79 -17.80 35.09
C GLU A 334 -13.91 -16.57 36.00
N LEU A 335 -14.68 -15.56 35.58
CA LEU A 335 -14.93 -14.36 36.38
C LEU A 335 -15.70 -14.60 37.70
N SER A 336 -16.17 -15.80 37.92
CA SER A 336 -16.70 -16.24 39.23
C SER A 336 -15.61 -16.49 40.25
N GLU A 337 -14.34 -16.64 39.82
CA GLU A 337 -13.16 -16.73 40.67
C GLU A 337 -12.55 -15.32 40.86
N GLU A 338 -12.54 -14.80 42.06
CA GLU A 338 -12.07 -13.46 42.38
C GLU A 338 -10.58 -13.25 42.05
N PHE A 339 -9.79 -14.33 42.12
CA PHE A 339 -8.37 -14.27 41.73
C PHE A 339 -8.17 -14.13 40.22
N ALA A 340 -9.16 -14.41 39.38
CA ALA A 340 -9.10 -14.23 37.94
C ALA A 340 -9.18 -12.76 37.50
N HIS A 341 -9.58 -11.84 38.38
CA HIS A 341 -9.70 -10.42 38.09
C HIS A 341 -8.39 -9.63 38.24
N GLU A 342 -8.37 -8.39 37.70
CA GLU A 342 -7.35 -7.39 37.98
C GLU A 342 -7.38 -7.01 39.46
N LYS A 343 -6.22 -6.98 40.13
CA LYS A 343 -6.09 -6.74 41.59
C LYS A 343 -5.38 -5.46 41.96
N LEU A 344 -4.55 -4.91 41.05
CA LEU A 344 -3.69 -3.70 41.29
C LEU A 344 -3.01 -3.69 42.65
N SER A 345 -2.53 -4.86 43.05
CA SER A 345 -1.94 -5.11 44.40
C SER A 345 -1.01 -6.35 44.30
N PRO A 346 -0.12 -6.57 45.30
CA PRO A 346 0.75 -7.75 45.30
C PRO A 346 -0.02 -9.03 45.70
N VAL A 347 -1.11 -9.32 44.99
CA VAL A 347 -1.89 -10.55 45.05
C VAL A 347 -1.85 -11.21 43.65
N LEU A 348 -1.43 -12.46 43.61
CA LEU A 348 -1.21 -13.20 42.35
C LEU A 348 -2.00 -14.51 42.34
N ALA A 349 -2.71 -14.79 41.25
CA ALA A 349 -3.28 -16.11 41.00
C ALA A 349 -2.19 -17.04 40.45
N MET A 350 -2.17 -18.29 40.91
CA MET A 350 -1.25 -19.31 40.41
C MET A 350 -2.06 -20.48 39.89
N TYR A 351 -1.89 -20.78 38.58
CA TYR A 351 -2.57 -21.86 37.87
C TYR A 351 -1.59 -22.96 37.46
N ARG A 352 -2.01 -24.21 37.55
CA ARG A 352 -1.32 -25.36 36.99
C ARG A 352 -1.89 -25.64 35.61
N ALA A 353 -1.05 -25.80 34.59
CA ALA A 353 -1.43 -26.21 33.24
C ALA A 353 -0.81 -27.57 32.94
N LYS A 354 -1.61 -28.49 32.37
CA LYS A 354 -1.16 -29.84 32.05
C LYS A 354 -0.11 -29.88 30.93
N ASP A 355 -0.23 -28.94 29.98
CA ASP A 355 0.62 -28.79 28.81
C ASP A 355 0.52 -27.33 28.31
N ILE A 356 1.29 -27.00 27.26
CA ILE A 356 1.33 -25.64 26.71
C ILE A 356 -0.02 -25.20 26.11
N GLU A 357 -0.79 -26.12 25.52
CA GLU A 357 -2.11 -25.87 24.97
C GLU A 357 -3.12 -25.45 26.06
N ASP A 358 -3.10 -26.16 27.18
CA ASP A 358 -3.91 -25.79 28.34
C ASP A 358 -3.48 -24.43 28.92
N ALA A 359 -2.15 -24.14 28.93
CA ALA A 359 -1.63 -22.85 29.37
C ALA A 359 -2.12 -21.69 28.46
N PHE A 360 -2.05 -21.89 27.15
CA PHE A 360 -2.57 -20.90 26.19
C PHE A 360 -4.07 -20.69 26.35
N SER A 361 -4.85 -21.76 26.47
CA SER A 361 -6.31 -21.69 26.66
C SER A 361 -6.69 -20.93 27.93
N LYS A 362 -5.97 -21.16 29.05
CA LYS A 362 -6.16 -20.42 30.30
C LYS A 362 -5.82 -18.94 30.13
N ALA A 363 -4.71 -18.63 29.46
CA ALA A 363 -4.28 -17.26 29.23
C ALA A 363 -5.27 -16.50 28.32
N GLU A 364 -5.75 -17.14 27.23
CA GLU A 364 -6.79 -16.57 26.36
C GLU A 364 -8.05 -16.22 27.14
N LYS A 365 -8.50 -17.11 28.01
CA LYS A 365 -9.70 -16.89 28.83
C LYS A 365 -9.53 -15.74 29.80
N LEU A 366 -8.42 -15.66 30.52
CA LEU A 366 -8.10 -14.56 31.42
C LEU A 366 -8.02 -13.20 30.71
N VAL A 367 -7.46 -13.18 29.49
CA VAL A 367 -7.42 -11.97 28.63
C VAL A 367 -8.84 -11.61 28.17
N ALA A 368 -9.63 -12.58 27.74
CA ALA A 368 -10.98 -12.36 27.25
C ALA A 368 -11.90 -11.74 28.33
N ASP A 369 -11.76 -12.17 29.54
CA ASP A 369 -12.63 -11.81 30.64
C ASP A 369 -12.29 -10.46 31.31
N GLY A 370 -11.14 -9.83 31.03
CA GLY A 370 -10.83 -8.56 31.67
C GLY A 370 -9.57 -7.85 31.17
N GLY A 371 -8.89 -8.36 30.15
CA GLY A 371 -7.61 -7.84 29.72
C GLY A 371 -7.45 -7.64 28.21
N TYR A 372 -8.53 -7.61 27.45
CA TYR A 372 -8.46 -7.46 26.00
C TYR A 372 -7.61 -6.27 25.56
N GLY A 373 -6.68 -6.56 24.66
CA GLY A 373 -5.80 -5.58 24.05
C GLY A 373 -4.65 -5.09 24.93
N HIS A 374 -4.58 -5.48 26.21
CA HIS A 374 -3.57 -4.89 27.10
C HIS A 374 -2.20 -5.55 26.95
N THR A 375 -1.85 -6.52 27.77
CA THR A 375 -0.50 -7.13 27.83
C THR A 375 -0.62 -8.62 28.19
N SER A 376 0.28 -9.43 27.66
CA SER A 376 0.50 -10.82 28.07
C SER A 376 1.99 -11.14 28.03
N SER A 377 2.43 -12.11 28.82
CA SER A 377 3.84 -12.50 28.88
C SER A 377 4.03 -14.01 28.90
N ILE A 378 5.19 -14.43 28.42
CA ILE A 378 5.63 -15.83 28.41
C ILE A 378 7.12 -15.91 28.72
N TYR A 379 7.50 -16.90 29.53
CA TYR A 379 8.88 -17.24 29.84
C TYR A 379 9.18 -18.63 29.27
N LEU A 380 10.21 -18.69 28.42
CA LEU A 380 10.62 -19.90 27.69
C LEU A 380 12.03 -19.72 27.09
N ASP A 381 12.58 -20.76 26.45
CA ASP A 381 13.76 -20.63 25.59
C ASP A 381 13.38 -20.02 24.23
N GLU A 382 13.49 -18.67 24.11
CA GLU A 382 13.08 -17.94 22.91
C GLU A 382 13.93 -18.26 21.67
N ILE A 383 15.07 -18.89 21.84
CA ILE A 383 15.95 -19.26 20.72
C ILE A 383 15.46 -20.55 20.06
N ASN A 384 15.16 -21.55 20.90
CA ASN A 384 14.76 -22.88 20.44
C ASN A 384 13.24 -23.05 20.28
N GLU A 385 12.42 -22.26 20.97
CA GLU A 385 10.96 -22.36 21.00
C GLU A 385 10.25 -21.22 20.23
N LYS A 386 10.82 -20.78 19.11
CA LYS A 386 10.26 -19.70 18.28
C LYS A 386 8.84 -19.97 17.81
N GLU A 387 8.50 -21.23 17.56
CA GLU A 387 7.15 -21.62 17.16
C GLU A 387 6.13 -21.38 18.27
N LYS A 388 6.48 -21.72 19.52
CA LYS A 388 5.63 -21.42 20.70
C LYS A 388 5.44 -19.92 20.89
N VAL A 389 6.49 -19.10 20.68
CA VAL A 389 6.38 -17.63 20.73
C VAL A 389 5.42 -17.11 19.66
N ALA A 390 5.57 -17.61 18.41
CA ALA A 390 4.71 -17.23 17.30
C ALA A 390 3.24 -17.63 17.53
N GLU A 391 3.01 -18.82 18.03
CA GLU A 391 1.67 -19.32 18.37
C GLU A 391 1.04 -18.52 19.52
N PHE A 392 1.80 -18.27 20.60
CA PHE A 392 1.35 -17.41 21.69
C PHE A 392 0.95 -16.02 21.18
N ALA A 393 1.79 -15.41 20.36
CA ALA A 393 1.51 -14.09 19.78
C ALA A 393 0.27 -14.09 18.86
N ALA A 394 0.04 -15.17 18.12
CA ALA A 394 -1.13 -15.29 17.25
C ALA A 394 -2.45 -15.47 18.02
N ARG A 395 -2.40 -16.16 19.18
CA ARG A 395 -3.57 -16.47 19.99
C ARG A 395 -3.96 -15.34 20.95
N MET A 396 -2.98 -14.66 21.54
CA MET A 396 -3.25 -13.63 22.55
C MET A 396 -3.81 -12.35 21.90
N LYS A 397 -5.03 -12.00 22.26
CA LYS A 397 -5.65 -10.73 21.85
C LYS A 397 -5.18 -9.58 22.74
N THR A 398 -3.86 -9.38 22.78
CA THR A 398 -3.18 -8.28 23.50
C THR A 398 -2.22 -7.55 22.56
N CYS A 399 -2.08 -6.25 22.75
CA CYS A 399 -1.21 -5.42 21.91
C CYS A 399 0.27 -5.47 22.30
N ARG A 400 0.57 -6.01 23.47
CA ARG A 400 1.93 -6.20 23.97
C ARG A 400 2.13 -7.64 24.38
N ILE A 401 3.03 -8.31 23.67
CA ILE A 401 3.50 -9.68 23.97
C ILE A 401 4.92 -9.53 24.49
N LEU A 402 5.15 -9.95 25.73
CA LEU A 402 6.44 -9.84 26.39
C LEU A 402 7.04 -11.23 26.57
N VAL A 403 8.27 -11.40 26.11
CA VAL A 403 9.00 -12.67 26.24
C VAL A 403 10.16 -12.45 27.21
N ASN A 404 10.27 -13.30 28.24
CA ASN A 404 11.33 -13.30 29.25
C ASN A 404 11.54 -11.91 29.90
N THR A 405 10.47 -11.13 30.06
CA THR A 405 10.53 -9.74 30.49
C THR A 405 9.48 -9.46 31.58
N PRO A 406 9.85 -8.77 32.71
CA PRO A 406 8.90 -8.33 33.73
C PRO A 406 7.80 -7.45 33.13
N SER A 407 6.52 -7.81 33.30
CA SER A 407 5.43 -7.19 32.52
C SER A 407 5.18 -5.73 32.90
N SER A 408 5.33 -5.33 34.12
CA SER A 408 5.14 -3.95 34.55
C SER A 408 6.11 -2.99 33.87
N GLN A 409 7.39 -3.27 33.93
CA GLN A 409 8.45 -2.43 33.37
C GLN A 409 8.56 -2.61 31.86
N GLY A 410 8.45 -3.84 31.33
CA GLY A 410 8.48 -4.12 29.90
C GLY A 410 7.28 -3.53 29.17
N GLY A 411 6.10 -3.56 29.77
CA GLY A 411 4.87 -3.04 29.16
C GLY A 411 4.87 -1.52 28.97
N ILE A 412 5.42 -0.76 29.93
CA ILE A 412 5.58 0.69 29.76
C ILE A 412 6.69 1.06 28.76
N GLY A 413 7.56 0.10 28.41
CA GLY A 413 8.61 0.27 27.40
C GLY A 413 9.92 0.83 27.96
N ASP A 414 10.98 0.69 27.21
CA ASP A 414 12.32 1.26 27.36
C ASP A 414 13.13 0.95 28.64
N ILE A 415 12.55 0.47 29.72
CA ILE A 415 13.32 0.08 30.91
C ILE A 415 14.13 -1.21 30.66
N TYR A 416 13.51 -2.19 29.96
CA TYR A 416 14.13 -3.47 29.64
C TYR A 416 14.14 -3.76 28.14
N ASN A 417 13.34 -3.06 27.37
CA ASN A 417 13.19 -3.26 25.93
C ASN A 417 13.23 -1.91 25.21
N PHE A 418 14.40 -1.50 24.76
CA PHE A 418 14.65 -0.24 24.04
C PHE A 418 13.93 -0.10 22.71
N GLN A 419 13.28 -1.16 22.21
CA GLN A 419 12.51 -1.10 20.97
C GLN A 419 11.03 -0.74 21.21
N LEU A 420 10.52 -0.94 22.42
CA LEU A 420 9.15 -0.56 22.75
C LEU A 420 9.13 0.90 23.25
N ALA A 421 8.38 1.77 22.57
CA ALA A 421 8.31 3.18 22.89
C ALA A 421 7.84 3.40 24.34
N PRO A 422 8.53 4.25 25.14
CA PRO A 422 8.15 4.50 26.53
C PRO A 422 6.84 5.27 26.61
N SER A 423 5.94 4.83 27.49
CA SER A 423 4.63 5.45 27.69
C SER A 423 4.02 5.09 29.03
N LEU A 424 3.22 6.00 29.56
CA LEU A 424 2.30 5.75 30.68
C LEU A 424 0.82 5.75 30.23
N THR A 425 0.60 5.57 28.93
CA THR A 425 -0.72 5.39 28.32
C THR A 425 -0.63 4.24 27.30
N LEU A 426 -1.06 3.06 27.72
CA LEU A 426 -0.83 1.80 27.03
C LEU A 426 -2.07 1.43 26.18
N GLY A 427 -2.11 1.81 24.92
CA GLY A 427 -3.22 1.53 24.03
C GLY A 427 -3.56 0.03 23.93
N CYS A 428 -4.84 -0.29 23.89
CA CYS A 428 -5.35 -1.67 23.88
C CYS A 428 -6.02 -2.04 22.54
N GLY A 429 -5.95 -1.19 21.53
CA GLY A 429 -6.51 -1.41 20.21
C GLY A 429 -8.03 -1.65 20.22
N SER A 430 -8.56 -2.07 19.10
CA SER A 430 -9.99 -2.36 18.94
C SER A 430 -10.47 -3.47 19.88
N TRP A 431 -9.61 -4.42 20.23
CA TRP A 431 -9.94 -5.48 21.20
C TRP A 431 -10.31 -4.92 22.57
N GLY A 432 -9.58 -3.91 23.03
CA GLY A 432 -9.84 -3.20 24.29
C GLY A 432 -10.79 -2.02 24.14
N GLY A 433 -11.46 -1.85 23.00
CA GLY A 433 -12.31 -0.71 22.70
C GLY A 433 -11.56 0.62 22.61
N ASN A 434 -10.27 0.60 22.19
CA ASN A 434 -9.40 1.75 22.11
C ASN A 434 -9.11 2.14 20.65
N SER A 435 -8.78 3.42 20.43
CA SER A 435 -8.38 3.96 19.12
C SER A 435 -6.92 3.66 18.75
N VAL A 436 -6.11 3.21 19.71
CA VAL A 436 -4.66 3.00 19.56
C VAL A 436 -4.28 1.64 20.12
N SER A 437 -3.48 0.87 19.36
CA SER A 437 -2.98 -0.46 19.73
C SER A 437 -1.54 -0.46 20.27
N GLU A 438 -0.90 0.71 20.37
CA GLU A 438 0.49 0.83 20.79
C GLU A 438 0.64 1.79 21.99
N ASN A 439 1.87 1.88 22.51
CA ASN A 439 2.22 2.83 23.53
C ASN A 439 2.03 4.26 23.00
N VAL A 440 1.18 5.06 23.65
CA VAL A 440 0.88 6.42 23.21
C VAL A 440 2.09 7.32 23.42
N GLY A 441 2.48 8.05 22.36
CA GLY A 441 3.59 9.00 22.38
C GLY A 441 3.26 10.23 21.52
N VAL A 442 4.27 11.03 21.22
CA VAL A 442 4.14 12.32 20.49
C VAL A 442 3.44 12.20 19.12
N LYS A 443 3.64 11.11 18.39
CA LYS A 443 3.01 10.90 17.08
C LYS A 443 1.48 10.85 17.12
N HIS A 444 0.90 10.53 18.27
CA HIS A 444 -0.56 10.46 18.47
C HIS A 444 -1.18 11.81 18.82
N LEU A 445 -0.36 12.82 19.10
CA LEU A 445 -0.78 14.15 19.50
C LEU A 445 -0.50 15.21 18.42
N ILE A 446 -0.30 14.78 17.19
CA ILE A 446 -0.14 15.64 16.02
C ILE A 446 -1.11 15.24 14.91
N ASN A 447 -1.62 16.22 14.20
CA ASN A 447 -2.25 16.04 12.91
C ASN A 447 -1.17 16.10 11.81
N ILE A 448 -1.24 15.21 10.83
CA ILE A 448 -0.33 15.22 9.69
C ILE A 448 -1.05 15.75 8.47
N LYS A 449 -0.60 16.89 7.96
CA LYS A 449 -1.00 17.40 6.65
C LYS A 449 -0.06 16.82 5.59
N THR A 450 -0.61 16.27 4.53
CA THR A 450 0.17 15.81 3.39
C THR A 450 0.07 16.83 2.27
N VAL A 451 1.20 17.37 1.86
CA VAL A 451 1.33 18.17 0.65
C VAL A 451 1.79 17.24 -0.46
N ALA A 452 0.96 17.08 -1.48
CA ALA A 452 1.27 16.26 -2.64
C ALA A 452 1.56 17.19 -3.82
N MET A 453 2.79 17.19 -4.30
CA MET A 453 3.22 17.94 -5.47
C MET A 453 3.13 17.05 -6.70
N ARG A 454 2.63 17.61 -7.79
CA ARG A 454 2.60 16.91 -9.08
C ARG A 454 3.99 16.44 -9.46
N ARG A 455 4.08 15.18 -9.85
CA ARG A 455 5.27 14.58 -10.48
C ARG A 455 4.90 14.08 -11.85
N GLU A 456 5.83 14.21 -12.79
CA GLU A 456 5.71 13.56 -14.08
C GLU A 456 6.00 12.07 -13.95
N ASN A 457 5.35 11.28 -14.81
CA ASN A 457 5.63 9.84 -14.83
C ASN A 457 7.06 9.61 -15.31
N MET A 458 7.78 8.74 -14.63
CA MET A 458 9.05 8.21 -15.12
C MET A 458 8.77 7.32 -16.32
N LEU A 459 9.24 7.74 -17.49
CA LEU A 459 9.16 6.99 -18.73
C LEU A 459 10.51 6.30 -18.98
N TRP A 460 10.48 5.18 -19.68
CA TRP A 460 11.67 4.49 -20.16
C TRP A 460 11.47 4.10 -21.62
N PHE A 461 12.58 3.89 -22.32
CA PHE A 461 12.57 3.39 -23.69
C PHE A 461 13.09 1.96 -23.70
N ARG A 462 12.34 1.04 -24.32
CA ARG A 462 12.71 -0.37 -24.47
C ARG A 462 12.62 -0.81 -25.93
N ALA A 463 13.60 -1.60 -26.35
CA ALA A 463 13.66 -2.22 -27.68
C ALA A 463 14.31 -3.61 -27.53
N PRO A 464 14.26 -4.47 -28.53
CA PRO A 464 15.06 -5.71 -28.55
C PRO A 464 16.54 -5.43 -28.33
N GLU A 465 17.25 -6.38 -27.74
CA GLU A 465 18.70 -6.26 -27.51
C GLU A 465 19.46 -6.03 -28.81
N LYS A 466 19.02 -6.69 -29.91
CA LYS A 466 19.59 -6.53 -31.24
C LYS A 466 18.53 -6.45 -32.31
N ILE A 467 18.72 -5.54 -33.28
CA ILE A 467 17.88 -5.41 -34.48
C ILE A 467 18.81 -5.48 -35.69
N TYR A 468 18.83 -6.62 -36.37
CA TYR A 468 19.51 -6.75 -37.66
C TYR A 468 18.63 -6.13 -38.74
N GLN A 469 19.21 -5.29 -39.56
CA GLN A 469 18.52 -4.59 -40.64
C GLN A 469 19.43 -4.53 -41.87
N LYS A 470 18.89 -4.74 -42.99
CA LYS A 470 19.38 -4.63 -44.34
C LYS A 470 19.00 -5.86 -45.17
N LYS A 471 18.80 -5.66 -46.45
CA LYS A 471 18.62 -6.75 -47.39
C LYS A 471 19.76 -7.77 -47.28
N GLY A 472 19.45 -9.04 -47.11
CA GLY A 472 20.40 -10.16 -46.99
C GLY A 472 21.01 -10.35 -45.61
N CYS A 473 20.55 -9.65 -44.57
CA CYS A 473 21.10 -9.79 -43.20
C CYS A 473 20.67 -11.10 -42.51
N LEU A 474 19.65 -11.80 -42.99
CA LEU A 474 19.09 -12.99 -42.37
C LEU A 474 20.16 -14.06 -42.08
N SER A 475 21.00 -14.40 -43.07
CA SER A 475 22.01 -15.44 -42.90
C SER A 475 23.12 -15.06 -41.89
N LEU A 476 23.43 -13.77 -41.79
CA LEU A 476 24.40 -13.26 -40.85
C LEU A 476 23.84 -13.29 -39.40
N ALA A 477 22.62 -12.80 -39.23
CA ALA A 477 21.96 -12.80 -37.93
C ALA A 477 21.71 -14.21 -37.39
N LEU A 478 21.32 -15.14 -38.23
CA LEU A 478 21.11 -16.54 -37.85
C LEU A 478 22.39 -17.25 -37.39
N ARG A 479 23.58 -16.87 -37.91
CA ARG A 479 24.86 -17.43 -37.43
C ARG A 479 25.13 -17.11 -35.98
N GLU A 480 24.72 -15.97 -35.50
CA GLU A 480 24.88 -15.57 -34.10
C GLU A 480 24.21 -16.56 -33.14
N LEU A 481 23.10 -17.19 -33.55
CA LEU A 481 22.41 -18.18 -32.70
C LEU A 481 23.34 -19.33 -32.29
N GLY A 482 24.18 -19.83 -33.17
CA GLY A 482 25.11 -20.90 -32.87
C GLY A 482 26.45 -20.40 -32.35
N GLU A 483 27.02 -19.37 -32.98
CA GLU A 483 28.39 -18.87 -32.72
C GLU A 483 28.47 -18.11 -31.39
N GLU A 484 27.56 -17.19 -31.14
CA GLU A 484 27.61 -16.33 -29.95
C GLU A 484 26.63 -16.81 -28.86
N MET A 485 25.37 -17.08 -29.22
CA MET A 485 24.31 -17.46 -28.27
C MET A 485 24.33 -18.95 -27.91
N GLN A 486 25.13 -19.76 -28.61
CA GLN A 486 25.35 -21.20 -28.36
C GLN A 486 24.04 -22.02 -28.33
N LYS A 487 23.02 -21.62 -29.09
CA LYS A 487 21.74 -22.30 -29.17
C LYS A 487 21.87 -23.66 -29.85
N LYS A 488 21.04 -24.62 -29.43
CA LYS A 488 21.06 -26.02 -29.90
C LYS A 488 19.75 -26.49 -30.47
N ARG A 489 18.64 -25.91 -30.07
CA ARG A 489 17.29 -26.39 -30.42
C ARG A 489 16.37 -25.22 -30.75
N ALA A 490 16.06 -25.05 -32.01
CA ALA A 490 15.21 -23.98 -32.53
C ALA A 490 13.77 -24.47 -32.80
N PHE A 491 12.78 -23.73 -32.33
CA PHE A 491 11.38 -23.94 -32.64
C PHE A 491 10.90 -22.82 -33.55
N ILE A 492 10.59 -23.16 -34.82
CA ILE A 492 10.14 -22.17 -35.81
C ILE A 492 8.61 -22.10 -35.77
N VAL A 493 8.05 -20.89 -35.67
CA VAL A 493 6.61 -20.63 -35.71
C VAL A 493 6.29 -19.79 -36.95
N THR A 494 5.34 -20.25 -37.78
CA THR A 494 4.94 -19.57 -38.98
C THR A 494 3.50 -19.94 -39.39
N ASP A 495 2.97 -19.35 -40.45
CA ASP A 495 1.69 -19.73 -41.03
C ASP A 495 1.85 -20.75 -42.16
N THR A 496 0.74 -21.39 -42.52
CA THR A 496 0.71 -22.44 -43.55
C THR A 496 1.14 -21.94 -44.94
N PHE A 497 0.81 -20.67 -45.28
CA PHE A 497 1.17 -20.10 -46.58
C PHE A 497 2.68 -19.90 -46.69
N LEU A 498 3.29 -19.29 -45.71
CA LEU A 498 4.73 -19.03 -45.71
C LEU A 498 5.54 -20.33 -45.69
N TYR A 499 5.11 -21.32 -44.90
CA TYR A 499 5.74 -22.64 -44.89
C TYR A 499 5.67 -23.34 -46.24
N ALA A 500 4.48 -23.41 -46.81
CA ALA A 500 4.25 -24.06 -48.12
C ALA A 500 5.02 -23.39 -49.28
N ASN A 501 5.24 -22.06 -49.17
CA ASN A 501 5.99 -21.31 -50.20
C ASN A 501 7.50 -21.20 -49.86
N GLY A 502 7.98 -21.94 -48.86
CA GLY A 502 9.41 -22.11 -48.57
C GLY A 502 10.13 -20.93 -47.91
N TYR A 503 9.40 -20.03 -47.25
CA TYR A 503 10.00 -18.89 -46.50
C TYR A 503 10.85 -19.36 -45.32
N THR A 504 10.61 -20.53 -44.76
CA THR A 504 11.40 -21.10 -43.68
C THR A 504 12.70 -21.79 -44.15
N LYS A 505 12.80 -22.16 -45.45
CA LYS A 505 13.95 -22.92 -45.98
C LYS A 505 15.32 -22.23 -45.76
N PRO A 506 15.48 -20.91 -46.01
CA PRO A 506 16.76 -20.25 -45.71
C PRO A 506 17.17 -20.35 -44.25
N ILE A 507 16.15 -20.30 -43.33
CA ILE A 507 16.35 -20.40 -41.89
C ILE A 507 16.74 -21.82 -41.53
N GLU A 508 15.99 -22.82 -41.94
CA GLU A 508 16.23 -24.25 -41.75
C GLU A 508 17.64 -24.65 -42.24
N LYS A 509 18.02 -24.16 -43.43
CA LYS A 509 19.37 -24.38 -44.00
C LYS A 509 20.46 -23.78 -43.14
N SER A 510 20.26 -22.57 -42.63
CA SER A 510 21.21 -21.91 -41.75
C SER A 510 21.35 -22.62 -40.42
N LEU A 511 20.27 -23.05 -39.81
CA LEU A 511 20.28 -23.81 -38.54
C LEU A 511 20.96 -25.16 -38.70
N ALA A 512 20.61 -25.90 -39.78
CA ALA A 512 21.24 -27.20 -40.10
C ALA A 512 22.76 -27.10 -40.31
N ALA A 513 23.23 -26.04 -40.98
CA ALA A 513 24.65 -25.78 -41.20
C ALA A 513 25.43 -25.51 -39.91
N GLN A 514 24.78 -25.08 -38.86
CA GLN A 514 25.34 -24.85 -37.54
C GLN A 514 25.12 -26.03 -36.57
N GLY A 515 24.49 -27.13 -37.02
CA GLY A 515 24.17 -28.26 -36.19
C GLY A 515 23.06 -27.99 -35.14
N ILE A 516 22.26 -26.93 -35.33
CA ILE A 516 21.11 -26.61 -34.47
C ILE A 516 19.93 -27.48 -34.94
N MET A 517 19.42 -28.27 -34.01
CA MET A 517 18.18 -29.07 -34.29
C MET A 517 16.99 -28.13 -34.37
N PHE A 518 16.08 -28.40 -35.31
CA PHE A 518 14.88 -27.56 -35.41
C PHE A 518 13.62 -28.36 -35.67
N THR A 519 12.48 -27.77 -35.34
CA THR A 519 11.16 -28.20 -35.74
C THR A 519 10.31 -27.00 -36.10
N THR A 520 9.29 -27.18 -36.88
CA THR A 520 8.47 -26.06 -37.38
C THR A 520 7.00 -26.31 -37.06
N PHE A 521 6.37 -25.32 -36.44
CA PHE A 521 4.93 -25.20 -36.27
C PHE A 521 4.40 -24.22 -37.34
N SER A 522 3.62 -24.71 -38.28
CA SER A 522 3.18 -23.94 -39.45
C SER A 522 1.66 -23.75 -39.54
N ASN A 523 0.96 -23.90 -38.40
CA ASN A 523 -0.51 -23.88 -38.38
C ASN A 523 -1.09 -22.61 -37.74
N VAL A 524 -0.39 -21.48 -37.87
CA VAL A 524 -0.93 -20.21 -37.38
C VAL A 524 -1.93 -19.63 -38.36
N ALA A 525 -3.15 -19.36 -37.89
CA ALA A 525 -4.18 -18.67 -38.66
C ALA A 525 -3.96 -17.14 -38.71
N PRO A 526 -4.54 -16.42 -39.68
CA PRO A 526 -4.46 -14.96 -39.75
C PRO A 526 -4.91 -14.21 -38.49
N ASP A 527 -5.91 -14.73 -37.78
CA ASP A 527 -6.35 -14.25 -36.44
C ASP A 527 -6.02 -15.35 -35.43
N PRO A 528 -4.84 -15.29 -34.77
CA PRO A 528 -4.38 -16.40 -33.97
C PRO A 528 -5.25 -16.56 -32.72
N THR A 529 -5.61 -17.82 -32.43
CA THR A 529 -6.46 -18.14 -31.27
C THR A 529 -5.63 -18.61 -30.06
N LEU A 530 -6.26 -18.55 -28.91
CA LEU A 530 -5.66 -19.09 -27.68
C LEU A 530 -5.46 -20.61 -27.79
N ALA A 531 -6.35 -21.35 -28.48
CA ALA A 531 -6.18 -22.79 -28.73
C ALA A 531 -4.93 -23.07 -29.56
N CYS A 532 -4.71 -22.31 -30.64
CA CYS A 532 -3.49 -22.39 -31.42
C CYS A 532 -2.21 -22.15 -30.60
N ALA A 533 -2.24 -21.14 -29.74
CA ALA A 533 -1.10 -20.84 -28.83
C ALA A 533 -0.84 -21.99 -27.84
N LYS A 534 -1.87 -22.58 -27.26
CA LYS A 534 -1.76 -23.74 -26.36
C LYS A 534 -1.22 -24.99 -27.09
N GLU A 535 -1.65 -25.25 -28.32
CA GLU A 535 -1.14 -26.35 -29.13
C GLU A 535 0.37 -26.19 -29.39
N GLY A 536 0.78 -25.01 -29.87
CA GLY A 536 2.19 -24.70 -30.11
C GLY A 536 3.05 -24.83 -28.86
N ALA A 537 2.59 -24.31 -27.72
CA ALA A 537 3.29 -24.42 -26.43
C ALA A 537 3.45 -25.89 -25.98
N LYS A 538 2.45 -26.73 -26.18
CA LYS A 538 2.53 -28.16 -25.92
C LYS A 538 3.60 -28.85 -26.75
N LEU A 539 3.69 -28.51 -28.05
CA LEU A 539 4.73 -29.03 -28.93
C LEU A 539 6.12 -28.51 -28.53
N MET A 540 6.24 -27.24 -28.12
CA MET A 540 7.48 -26.70 -27.55
C MET A 540 7.92 -27.47 -26.33
N ALA A 541 7.01 -27.77 -25.40
CA ALA A 541 7.32 -28.53 -24.21
C ALA A 541 7.88 -29.94 -24.55
N GLY A 542 7.36 -30.58 -25.58
CA GLY A 542 7.88 -31.87 -26.04
C GLY A 542 9.24 -31.78 -26.77
N PHE A 543 9.49 -30.68 -27.49
CA PHE A 543 10.74 -30.45 -28.18
C PHE A 543 11.84 -29.81 -27.33
N ASN A 544 11.48 -29.05 -26.30
CA ASN A 544 12.36 -28.32 -25.38
C ASN A 544 13.37 -27.40 -26.11
N PRO A 545 12.89 -26.35 -26.82
CA PRO A 545 13.75 -25.40 -27.52
C PRO A 545 14.47 -24.47 -26.57
N ASP A 546 15.67 -24.01 -26.97
CA ASP A 546 16.42 -22.93 -26.34
C ASP A 546 16.39 -21.61 -27.16
N VAL A 547 15.78 -21.66 -28.34
CA VAL A 547 15.43 -20.50 -29.15
C VAL A 547 14.12 -20.73 -29.90
N ILE A 548 13.26 -19.71 -29.91
CA ILE A 548 12.00 -19.68 -30.68
C ILE A 548 12.16 -18.64 -31.77
N ILE A 549 11.85 -19.02 -33.01
CA ILE A 549 11.97 -18.15 -34.18
C ILE A 549 10.59 -17.96 -34.81
N ALA A 550 10.03 -16.76 -34.64
CA ALA A 550 8.76 -16.41 -35.26
C ALA A 550 9.00 -15.80 -36.66
N VAL A 551 8.41 -16.40 -37.69
CA VAL A 551 8.56 -15.98 -39.08
C VAL A 551 7.19 -15.64 -39.64
N GLY A 552 6.93 -14.39 -39.95
CA GLY A 552 5.64 -14.03 -40.55
C GLY A 552 5.23 -12.58 -40.35
N GLY A 553 3.96 -12.31 -40.47
CA GLY A 553 3.34 -11.04 -40.02
C GLY A 553 3.01 -11.04 -38.56
N GLY A 554 2.25 -10.03 -38.10
CA GLY A 554 1.84 -9.90 -36.71
C GLY A 554 1.23 -11.18 -36.14
N SER A 555 0.34 -11.83 -36.84
CA SER A 555 -0.34 -13.06 -36.36
C SER A 555 0.62 -14.17 -35.96
N ALA A 556 1.64 -14.44 -36.77
CA ALA A 556 2.62 -15.48 -36.45
C ALA A 556 3.50 -15.09 -35.25
N MET A 557 3.90 -13.82 -35.19
CA MET A 557 4.72 -13.32 -34.06
C MET A 557 3.92 -13.26 -32.76
N ASP A 558 2.66 -12.81 -32.81
CA ASP A 558 1.80 -12.70 -31.64
C ASP A 558 1.44 -14.09 -31.07
N ALA A 559 1.09 -15.04 -31.94
CA ALA A 559 0.91 -16.43 -31.53
C ALA A 559 2.17 -17.01 -30.86
N ALA A 560 3.34 -16.79 -31.48
CA ALA A 560 4.61 -17.27 -30.96
C ALA A 560 4.97 -16.66 -29.60
N LYS A 561 4.65 -15.37 -29.35
CA LYS A 561 4.84 -14.72 -28.04
C LYS A 561 4.03 -15.42 -26.96
N ILE A 562 2.77 -15.73 -27.23
CA ILE A 562 1.92 -16.42 -26.25
C ILE A 562 2.33 -17.89 -26.09
N MET A 563 2.71 -18.57 -27.18
CA MET A 563 3.31 -19.90 -27.10
C MET A 563 4.55 -19.90 -26.20
N TRP A 564 5.40 -18.89 -26.36
CA TRP A 564 6.61 -18.70 -25.54
C TRP A 564 6.28 -18.56 -24.07
N VAL A 565 5.29 -17.69 -23.70
CA VAL A 565 4.84 -17.56 -22.32
C VAL A 565 4.37 -18.89 -21.76
N LEU A 566 3.45 -19.57 -22.46
CA LEU A 566 2.89 -20.84 -21.99
C LEU A 566 3.91 -21.99 -21.96
N TYR A 567 4.97 -21.92 -22.78
CA TYR A 567 6.09 -22.87 -22.73
C TYR A 567 6.99 -22.66 -21.52
N GLU A 568 7.36 -21.41 -21.24
CA GLU A 568 8.23 -21.10 -20.09
C GLU A 568 7.47 -21.20 -18.77
N HIS A 569 6.20 -20.78 -18.77
CA HIS A 569 5.31 -20.63 -17.62
C HIS A 569 3.94 -21.27 -17.87
N PRO A 570 3.84 -22.60 -17.81
CA PRO A 570 2.57 -23.31 -18.04
C PRO A 570 1.47 -22.94 -17.02
N GLU A 571 1.85 -22.38 -15.88
CA GLU A 571 0.96 -21.90 -14.81
C GLU A 571 0.30 -20.55 -15.13
N ALA A 572 0.76 -19.82 -16.13
CA ALA A 572 0.26 -18.48 -16.44
C ALA A 572 -1.21 -18.54 -16.93
N ASP A 573 -2.10 -17.81 -16.26
CA ASP A 573 -3.50 -17.72 -16.64
C ASP A 573 -3.72 -16.64 -17.70
N PHE A 574 -4.43 -17.01 -18.78
CA PHE A 574 -4.70 -16.10 -19.89
C PHE A 574 -5.58 -14.91 -19.47
N ASN A 575 -6.59 -15.13 -18.64
CA ASN A 575 -7.52 -14.07 -18.22
C ASN A 575 -6.80 -13.01 -17.39
N ASP A 576 -5.86 -13.44 -16.55
CA ASP A 576 -5.01 -12.53 -15.78
C ASP A 576 -4.09 -11.72 -16.68
N MET A 577 -3.47 -12.36 -17.69
CA MET A 577 -2.65 -11.69 -18.72
C MET A 577 -3.45 -10.69 -19.54
N ALA A 578 -4.70 -10.99 -19.86
CA ALA A 578 -5.59 -10.18 -20.69
C ALA A 578 -6.24 -9.02 -19.89
N MET A 579 -6.06 -8.97 -18.57
CA MET A 579 -6.64 -7.94 -17.73
C MET A 579 -6.17 -6.54 -18.13
N ARG A 580 -7.13 -5.64 -18.38
CA ARG A 580 -6.85 -4.24 -18.68
C ARG A 580 -6.12 -3.55 -17.53
N PHE A 581 -5.18 -2.69 -17.85
CA PHE A 581 -4.46 -1.83 -16.91
C PHE A 581 -4.48 -0.37 -17.39
N MET A 582 -4.29 0.57 -16.47
CA MET A 582 -4.16 2.00 -16.81
C MET A 582 -2.69 2.42 -16.94
N ASP A 583 -1.81 1.81 -16.15
CA ASP A 583 -0.38 2.00 -16.20
C ASP A 583 0.30 0.62 -16.16
N ILE A 584 1.06 0.27 -17.18
CA ILE A 584 1.76 -1.01 -17.30
C ILE A 584 2.67 -1.31 -16.10
N ARG A 585 3.11 -0.29 -15.38
CA ARG A 585 3.95 -0.40 -14.17
C ARG A 585 3.17 -0.73 -12.90
N LYS A 586 1.85 -0.51 -12.90
CA LYS A 586 0.97 -0.59 -11.72
C LYS A 586 -0.17 -1.61 -11.89
N ARG A 587 0.05 -2.63 -12.70
CA ARG A 587 -0.96 -3.67 -12.92
C ARG A 587 -0.97 -4.69 -11.76
N VAL A 588 -2.14 -5.27 -11.54
CA VAL A 588 -2.34 -6.31 -10.51
C VAL A 588 -1.59 -7.58 -10.87
N TYR A 589 -1.80 -8.08 -12.10
CA TYR A 589 -1.06 -9.21 -12.62
C TYR A 589 0.24 -8.74 -13.28
N ARG A 590 1.33 -9.40 -12.96
CA ARG A 590 2.64 -9.19 -13.61
C ARG A 590 3.00 -10.44 -14.38
N PHE A 591 3.42 -10.25 -15.62
CA PHE A 591 3.96 -11.36 -16.40
C PHE A 591 5.18 -11.94 -15.70
N PRO A 592 5.33 -13.27 -15.75
CA PRO A 592 6.54 -13.91 -15.26
C PRO A 592 7.75 -13.50 -16.08
N LYS A 593 8.95 -13.65 -15.52
CA LYS A 593 10.20 -13.32 -16.22
C LYS A 593 10.40 -14.24 -17.40
N MET A 594 10.53 -13.65 -18.61
CA MET A 594 10.68 -14.38 -19.84
C MET A 594 12.16 -14.51 -20.28
N GLY A 595 12.44 -15.43 -21.19
CA GLY A 595 13.77 -15.64 -21.75
C GLY A 595 14.68 -16.52 -20.90
N VAL A 596 14.15 -17.21 -19.91
CA VAL A 596 14.91 -18.12 -19.04
C VAL A 596 15.19 -19.46 -19.72
N LYS A 597 14.19 -20.02 -20.42
CA LYS A 597 14.33 -21.29 -21.15
C LYS A 597 14.74 -21.08 -22.62
N ALA A 598 14.16 -20.08 -23.28
CA ALA A 598 14.37 -19.84 -24.71
C ALA A 598 14.47 -18.35 -25.04
N SER A 599 15.44 -17.97 -25.86
CA SER A 599 15.49 -16.65 -26.48
C SER A 599 14.40 -16.56 -27.57
N PHE A 600 13.87 -15.33 -27.79
CA PHE A 600 12.80 -15.11 -28.76
C PHE A 600 13.28 -14.23 -29.92
N VAL A 601 13.20 -14.76 -31.14
CA VAL A 601 13.67 -14.10 -32.36
C VAL A 601 12.49 -13.88 -33.30
N CYS A 602 12.35 -12.67 -33.87
CA CYS A 602 11.30 -12.33 -34.82
C CYS A 602 11.86 -11.98 -36.19
N ILE A 603 11.26 -12.52 -37.24
CA ILE A 603 11.61 -12.29 -38.65
C ILE A 603 10.33 -11.84 -39.39
N PRO A 604 10.10 -10.53 -39.57
CA PRO A 604 8.88 -10.02 -40.22
C PRO A 604 8.90 -10.25 -41.71
N THR A 605 7.75 -10.71 -42.25
CA THR A 605 7.48 -10.87 -43.71
C THR A 605 6.52 -9.79 -44.24
N SER A 606 6.09 -8.87 -43.42
CA SER A 606 5.29 -7.70 -43.78
C SER A 606 5.89 -6.43 -43.17
N ALA A 607 5.65 -5.28 -43.80
CA ALA A 607 6.13 -3.98 -43.34
C ALA A 607 4.95 -3.18 -42.75
N GLY A 608 4.53 -3.52 -41.56
CA GLY A 608 3.35 -2.88 -40.91
C GLY A 608 3.32 -2.96 -39.40
N THR A 609 3.10 -4.14 -38.86
CA THR A 609 2.74 -4.35 -37.45
C THR A 609 3.82 -3.97 -36.44
N GLY A 610 5.11 -4.05 -36.83
CA GLY A 610 6.22 -3.81 -35.91
C GLY A 610 6.29 -4.81 -34.75
N SER A 611 5.56 -5.94 -34.79
CA SER A 611 5.51 -6.91 -33.70
C SER A 611 6.90 -7.45 -33.33
N GLU A 612 7.85 -7.44 -34.24
CA GLU A 612 9.25 -7.85 -34.03
C GLU A 612 10.01 -6.97 -33.03
N VAL A 613 9.49 -5.77 -32.71
CA VAL A 613 10.10 -4.83 -31.77
C VAL A 613 9.14 -4.32 -30.70
N THR A 614 8.01 -5.00 -30.52
CA THR A 614 6.97 -4.56 -29.58
C THR A 614 6.69 -5.56 -28.46
N PRO A 615 6.26 -5.09 -27.29
CA PRO A 615 5.87 -5.90 -26.14
C PRO A 615 4.39 -6.32 -26.21
N PHE A 616 3.78 -6.34 -27.39
CA PHE A 616 2.36 -6.62 -27.60
C PHE A 616 2.14 -7.94 -28.29
N ALA A 617 0.97 -8.55 -27.99
CA ALA A 617 0.45 -9.70 -28.74
C ALA A 617 -1.08 -9.63 -28.75
N VAL A 618 -1.70 -9.76 -29.93
CA VAL A 618 -3.16 -9.80 -30.07
C VAL A 618 -3.60 -11.24 -30.27
N ILE A 619 -4.41 -11.76 -29.36
CA ILE A 619 -4.92 -13.14 -29.37
C ILE A 619 -6.44 -13.12 -29.30
N THR A 620 -7.07 -13.99 -30.08
CA THR A 620 -8.52 -14.20 -30.05
C THR A 620 -8.85 -15.35 -29.09
N ASP A 621 -9.70 -15.09 -28.11
CA ASP A 621 -10.36 -16.14 -27.35
C ASP A 621 -11.55 -16.65 -28.19
N GLU A 622 -11.41 -17.83 -28.72
CA GLU A 622 -12.42 -18.45 -29.56
C GLU A 622 -13.72 -18.79 -28.83
N THR A 623 -13.71 -18.87 -27.51
CA THR A 623 -14.92 -19.16 -26.72
C THR A 623 -15.82 -17.95 -26.62
N THR A 624 -15.25 -16.75 -26.60
CA THR A 624 -15.97 -15.48 -26.50
C THR A 624 -15.98 -14.70 -27.81
N GLY A 625 -15.15 -15.07 -28.80
CA GLY A 625 -14.93 -14.32 -30.03
C GLY A 625 -14.20 -12.99 -29.81
N THR A 626 -13.67 -12.73 -28.61
CA THR A 626 -13.07 -11.47 -28.24
C THR A 626 -11.58 -11.44 -28.57
N LYS A 627 -11.11 -10.34 -29.15
CA LYS A 627 -9.68 -10.08 -29.36
C LYS A 627 -9.11 -9.32 -28.17
N TYR A 628 -8.09 -9.89 -27.56
CA TYR A 628 -7.37 -9.33 -26.42
C TYR A 628 -5.99 -8.82 -26.83
N PRO A 629 -5.74 -7.52 -26.76
CA PRO A 629 -4.40 -6.95 -26.91
C PRO A 629 -3.65 -7.11 -25.58
N LEU A 630 -2.82 -8.14 -25.48
CA LEU A 630 -1.93 -8.34 -24.35
C LEU A 630 -0.71 -7.43 -24.50
N ALA A 631 -0.28 -6.83 -23.39
CA ALA A 631 0.84 -5.92 -23.37
C ALA A 631 1.67 -6.13 -22.10
N ASP A 632 2.91 -6.52 -22.25
CA ASP A 632 3.90 -6.56 -21.18
C ASP A 632 5.33 -6.54 -21.77
N TYR A 633 6.23 -5.81 -21.15
CA TYR A 633 7.63 -5.74 -21.62
C TYR A 633 8.35 -7.08 -21.60
N GLU A 634 7.86 -8.06 -20.89
CA GLU A 634 8.38 -9.43 -20.91
C GLU A 634 8.10 -10.13 -22.26
N LEU A 635 7.15 -9.64 -23.07
CA LEU A 635 6.89 -10.12 -24.42
C LEU A 635 7.81 -9.51 -25.49
N MET A 636 8.73 -8.62 -25.10
CA MET A 636 9.68 -8.00 -26.03
C MET A 636 10.63 -9.06 -26.60
N PRO A 637 10.75 -9.19 -27.93
CA PRO A 637 11.72 -10.11 -28.53
C PRO A 637 13.17 -9.81 -28.10
N THR A 638 13.97 -10.86 -27.99
CA THR A 638 15.40 -10.74 -27.77
C THR A 638 16.11 -10.16 -29.01
N MET A 639 15.69 -10.62 -30.19
CA MET A 639 16.30 -10.21 -31.46
C MET A 639 15.24 -10.04 -32.54
N ALA A 640 15.38 -8.99 -33.36
CA ALA A 640 14.62 -8.79 -34.58
C ALA A 640 15.55 -8.88 -35.81
N ILE A 641 15.10 -9.58 -36.86
CA ILE A 641 15.85 -9.71 -38.12
C ILE A 641 15.00 -9.15 -39.25
N VAL A 642 15.25 -7.92 -39.64
CA VAL A 642 14.47 -7.14 -40.62
C VAL A 642 15.17 -7.23 -41.97
N ASP A 643 14.88 -8.31 -42.72
CA ASP A 643 15.45 -8.56 -44.05
C ASP A 643 14.44 -8.29 -45.12
N ALA A 644 14.69 -7.32 -45.99
CA ALA A 644 13.79 -6.97 -47.09
C ALA A 644 13.52 -8.14 -48.09
N ASP A 645 14.43 -9.10 -48.18
CA ASP A 645 14.24 -10.29 -49.01
C ASP A 645 13.05 -11.12 -48.51
N MET A 646 12.77 -11.13 -47.20
CA MET A 646 11.62 -11.82 -46.64
C MET A 646 10.27 -11.14 -46.95
N GLN A 647 10.29 -9.92 -47.47
CA GLN A 647 9.12 -9.09 -47.74
C GLN A 647 8.95 -8.79 -49.25
N MET A 648 9.89 -9.24 -50.11
CA MET A 648 9.99 -8.83 -51.51
C MET A 648 8.76 -9.17 -52.34
N SER A 649 8.13 -10.30 -52.05
CA SER A 649 6.97 -10.82 -52.80
C SER A 649 5.62 -10.46 -52.16
N ALA A 650 5.57 -9.53 -51.19
CA ALA A 650 4.32 -9.13 -50.55
C ALA A 650 3.33 -8.58 -51.60
N PRO A 651 2.09 -9.10 -51.65
CA PRO A 651 1.10 -8.69 -52.65
C PRO A 651 0.58 -7.26 -52.39
N PRO A 652 -0.08 -6.62 -53.41
CA PRO A 652 -0.52 -5.23 -53.29
C PRO A 652 -1.42 -4.95 -52.08
N GLY A 653 -2.39 -5.82 -51.80
CA GLY A 653 -3.32 -5.68 -50.69
C GLY A 653 -2.62 -5.74 -49.32
N LEU A 654 -1.65 -6.64 -49.17
CA LEU A 654 -0.83 -6.71 -47.94
C LEU A 654 0.08 -5.48 -47.85
N THR A 655 0.72 -5.07 -48.95
CA THR A 655 1.59 -3.89 -48.97
C THR A 655 0.85 -2.62 -48.57
N SER A 656 -0.38 -2.43 -49.08
CA SER A 656 -1.20 -1.26 -48.77
C SER A 656 -1.68 -1.28 -47.32
N ALA A 657 -2.29 -2.40 -46.86
CA ALA A 657 -2.81 -2.52 -45.53
C ALA A 657 -1.69 -2.34 -44.46
N SER A 658 -0.59 -3.09 -44.59
CA SER A 658 0.52 -3.01 -43.64
C SER A 658 1.22 -1.64 -43.67
N GLY A 659 1.42 -1.05 -44.84
CA GLY A 659 2.04 0.28 -44.95
C GLY A 659 1.21 1.40 -44.30
N ILE A 660 -0.11 1.40 -44.46
CA ILE A 660 -0.98 2.36 -43.77
C ILE A 660 -1.10 2.06 -42.26
N ASP A 661 -1.02 0.79 -41.87
CA ASP A 661 -0.91 0.42 -40.45
C ASP A 661 0.31 1.08 -39.79
N ALA A 662 1.46 1.01 -40.45
CA ALA A 662 2.66 1.71 -39.96
C ALA A 662 2.51 3.24 -39.91
N VAL A 663 1.70 3.85 -40.82
CA VAL A 663 1.32 5.28 -40.70
C VAL A 663 0.51 5.50 -39.42
N SER A 664 -0.49 4.65 -39.17
CA SER A 664 -1.34 4.77 -37.98
C SER A 664 -0.54 4.63 -36.68
N HIS A 665 0.38 3.68 -36.62
CA HIS A 665 1.32 3.50 -35.50
C HIS A 665 2.12 4.77 -35.22
N ALA A 666 2.71 5.35 -36.25
CA ALA A 666 3.54 6.55 -36.08
C ALA A 666 2.70 7.78 -35.69
N LEU A 667 1.48 7.95 -36.26
CA LEU A 667 0.57 9.04 -35.91
C LEU A 667 0.12 8.97 -34.46
N GLU A 668 -0.33 7.80 -34.02
CA GLU A 668 -0.78 7.63 -32.62
C GLU A 668 0.37 7.71 -31.63
N ALA A 669 1.50 7.09 -31.94
CA ALA A 669 2.69 7.21 -31.08
C ALA A 669 3.14 8.65 -30.88
N TYR A 670 3.13 9.46 -31.97
CA TYR A 670 3.52 10.86 -31.90
C TYR A 670 2.55 11.71 -31.08
N ALA A 671 1.25 11.49 -31.23
CA ALA A 671 0.20 12.22 -30.54
C ALA A 671 -0.11 11.68 -29.13
N SER A 672 0.43 10.53 -28.77
CA SER A 672 0.16 9.83 -27.50
C SER A 672 0.50 10.70 -26.29
N MET A 673 -0.27 10.48 -25.22
CA MET A 673 0.04 11.05 -23.90
C MET A 673 1.34 10.48 -23.28
N LEU A 674 1.90 9.44 -23.83
CA LEU A 674 3.16 8.80 -23.40
C LEU A 674 4.31 9.06 -24.37
N ALA A 675 4.12 9.97 -25.35
CA ALA A 675 5.16 10.36 -26.29
C ALA A 675 6.38 10.99 -25.59
N THR A 676 7.56 10.77 -26.16
CA THR A 676 8.84 11.31 -25.69
C THR A 676 9.69 11.77 -26.87
N ASP A 677 10.73 12.55 -26.63
CA ASP A 677 11.71 12.94 -27.67
C ASP A 677 12.25 11.74 -28.46
N TYR A 678 12.41 10.60 -27.79
CA TYR A 678 12.87 9.35 -28.43
C TYR A 678 11.82 8.80 -29.40
N THR A 679 10.56 8.70 -28.95
CA THR A 679 9.47 8.17 -29.77
C THR A 679 9.08 9.11 -30.88
N ASP A 680 9.17 10.42 -30.66
CA ASP A 680 8.87 11.48 -31.61
C ASP A 680 9.84 11.44 -32.80
N GLY A 681 11.13 11.35 -32.53
CA GLY A 681 12.14 11.21 -33.58
C GLY A 681 11.91 9.97 -34.46
N LEU A 682 11.55 8.84 -33.84
CA LEU A 682 11.24 7.58 -34.55
C LEU A 682 9.96 7.72 -35.38
N ALA A 683 8.88 8.25 -34.82
CA ALA A 683 7.60 8.41 -35.49
C ALA A 683 7.69 9.33 -36.73
N ILE A 684 8.32 10.49 -36.58
CA ILE A 684 8.56 11.43 -37.70
C ILE A 684 9.39 10.76 -38.80
N ARG A 685 10.47 10.07 -38.44
CA ARG A 685 11.30 9.37 -39.41
C ARG A 685 10.55 8.28 -40.17
N ALA A 686 9.72 7.53 -39.45
CA ALA A 686 8.86 6.50 -40.06
C ALA A 686 7.90 7.16 -41.06
N LEU A 687 7.18 8.22 -40.69
CA LEU A 687 6.20 8.91 -41.56
C LEU A 687 6.87 9.46 -42.82
N GLN A 688 8.00 10.15 -42.70
CA GLN A 688 8.74 10.68 -43.88
C GLN A 688 9.13 9.58 -44.85
N THR A 689 9.58 8.43 -44.32
CA THR A 689 9.99 7.29 -45.14
C THR A 689 8.77 6.62 -45.79
N ILE A 690 7.68 6.42 -45.08
CA ILE A 690 6.47 5.78 -45.58
C ILE A 690 5.81 6.64 -46.68
N PHE A 691 5.65 7.95 -46.47
CA PHE A 691 5.09 8.84 -47.50
C PHE A 691 5.90 8.83 -48.79
N THR A 692 7.23 8.63 -48.69
CA THR A 692 8.10 8.58 -49.87
C THR A 692 8.03 7.22 -50.61
N TYR A 693 8.07 6.11 -49.84
CA TYR A 693 8.35 4.80 -50.43
C TYR A 693 7.16 3.83 -50.48
N LEU A 694 6.08 4.04 -49.73
CA LEU A 694 4.90 3.19 -49.76
C LEU A 694 4.25 3.16 -51.14
N PRO A 695 4.05 4.32 -51.84
CA PRO A 695 3.52 4.31 -53.18
C PRO A 695 4.37 3.47 -54.15
N ALA A 696 5.71 3.63 -54.07
CA ALA A 696 6.62 2.85 -54.94
C ALA A 696 6.58 1.34 -54.66
N CYS A 697 6.47 0.94 -53.41
CA CYS A 697 6.28 -0.46 -53.02
C CYS A 697 4.97 -1.03 -53.53
N TYR A 698 3.88 -0.24 -53.45
CA TYR A 698 2.57 -0.64 -53.94
C TYR A 698 2.57 -0.83 -55.45
N ASP A 699 3.13 0.14 -56.22
CA ASP A 699 3.27 0.05 -57.67
C ASP A 699 4.09 -1.18 -58.07
N ALA A 700 5.24 -1.37 -57.42
CA ALA A 700 6.09 -2.55 -57.67
C ALA A 700 5.32 -3.87 -57.43
N ALA A 701 4.51 -3.91 -56.36
CA ALA A 701 3.66 -5.12 -56.09
C ALA A 701 2.56 -5.33 -57.12
N VAL A 702 1.90 -4.23 -57.59
CA VAL A 702 0.89 -4.30 -58.67
C VAL A 702 1.51 -4.78 -59.98
N GLU A 703 2.69 -4.22 -60.32
CA GLU A 703 3.45 -4.57 -61.54
C GLU A 703 4.18 -5.91 -61.43
N LYS A 704 4.14 -6.57 -60.27
CA LYS A 704 4.87 -7.82 -59.96
C LYS A 704 6.38 -7.71 -60.23
N ARG A 705 6.97 -6.57 -59.97
CA ARG A 705 8.42 -6.33 -60.08
C ARG A 705 9.04 -6.21 -58.68
N ALA A 706 10.32 -6.50 -58.63
CA ALA A 706 11.08 -6.26 -57.39
C ALA A 706 11.51 -4.77 -57.31
N ASP A 707 11.36 -4.19 -56.14
CA ASP A 707 11.94 -2.90 -55.78
C ASP A 707 12.67 -3.02 -54.43
N PRO A 708 13.91 -3.52 -54.43
CA PRO A 708 14.64 -3.78 -53.18
C PRO A 708 14.84 -2.53 -52.33
N VAL A 709 15.02 -1.35 -52.96
CA VAL A 709 15.25 -0.11 -52.21
C VAL A 709 13.98 0.33 -51.49
N ALA A 710 12.84 0.36 -52.19
CA ALA A 710 11.59 0.74 -51.55
C ALA A 710 11.17 -0.29 -50.48
N ARG A 711 11.36 -1.59 -50.72
CA ARG A 711 11.07 -2.64 -49.70
C ARG A 711 11.94 -2.51 -48.47
N GLU A 712 13.25 -2.31 -48.63
CA GLU A 712 14.13 -2.09 -47.45
C GLU A 712 13.73 -0.85 -46.65
N LYS A 713 13.40 0.24 -47.33
CA LYS A 713 12.94 1.46 -46.66
C LYS A 713 11.64 1.26 -45.93
N MET A 714 10.67 0.57 -46.54
CA MET A 714 9.41 0.27 -45.87
C MET A 714 9.55 -0.71 -44.73
N ALA A 715 10.36 -1.76 -44.85
CA ALA A 715 10.65 -2.67 -43.76
C ALA A 715 11.23 -1.92 -42.55
N ASN A 716 12.23 -1.08 -42.78
CA ASN A 716 12.84 -0.26 -41.71
C ASN A 716 11.85 0.75 -41.12
N ALA A 717 11.01 1.39 -41.95
CA ALA A 717 10.04 2.37 -41.45
C ALA A 717 8.97 1.73 -40.56
N ALA A 718 8.48 0.54 -40.90
CA ALA A 718 7.54 -0.21 -40.09
C ALA A 718 8.15 -0.60 -38.73
N THR A 719 9.39 -1.10 -38.72
CA THR A 719 10.12 -1.41 -37.47
C THR A 719 10.34 -0.15 -36.62
N ILE A 720 10.72 0.99 -37.26
CA ILE A 720 10.91 2.27 -36.55
C ILE A 720 9.58 2.76 -35.94
N ALA A 721 8.48 2.67 -36.66
CA ALA A 721 7.13 2.97 -36.14
C ALA A 721 6.78 2.02 -34.99
N GLY A 722 7.16 0.74 -35.11
CA GLY A 722 7.02 -0.28 -34.07
C GLY A 722 7.72 0.12 -32.77
N MET A 723 8.99 0.54 -32.85
CA MET A 723 9.74 1.02 -31.68
C MET A 723 9.09 2.27 -31.07
N ALA A 724 8.53 3.17 -31.87
CA ALA A 724 7.85 4.35 -31.37
C ALA A 724 6.63 3.98 -30.54
N PHE A 725 5.68 3.21 -31.08
CA PHE A 725 4.48 2.87 -30.34
C PHE A 725 4.68 1.82 -29.24
N ALA A 726 5.71 0.98 -29.33
CA ALA A 726 6.07 0.08 -28.23
C ALA A 726 6.32 0.82 -26.91
N ASN A 727 6.75 2.08 -27.00
CA ASN A 727 7.09 2.92 -25.86
C ASN A 727 6.07 4.04 -25.61
N ALA A 728 5.43 4.57 -26.65
CA ALA A 728 4.41 5.61 -26.54
C ALA A 728 2.97 5.06 -26.47
N PHE A 729 2.77 3.77 -26.70
CA PHE A 729 1.46 3.14 -26.87
C PHE A 729 0.68 3.70 -28.07
N LEU A 730 -0.58 3.26 -28.19
CA LEU A 730 -1.50 3.61 -29.28
C LEU A 730 -2.68 4.41 -28.71
N GLY A 731 -3.67 4.71 -29.52
CA GLY A 731 -4.83 5.50 -29.16
C GLY A 731 -6.15 4.88 -29.61
N VAL A 732 -7.18 5.73 -29.67
CA VAL A 732 -8.55 5.32 -30.00
C VAL A 732 -8.72 4.83 -31.45
N MET A 733 -7.81 5.19 -32.36
CA MET A 733 -7.84 4.70 -33.73
C MET A 733 -7.69 3.16 -33.75
N HIS A 734 -6.67 2.65 -33.08
CA HIS A 734 -6.46 1.20 -32.97
C HIS A 734 -7.57 0.52 -32.18
N SER A 735 -8.05 1.13 -31.09
CA SER A 735 -9.18 0.61 -30.32
C SER A 735 -10.42 0.39 -31.18
N MET A 736 -10.74 1.35 -32.03
CA MET A 736 -11.87 1.27 -32.95
C MET A 736 -11.61 0.29 -34.09
N ALA A 737 -10.39 0.27 -34.64
CA ALA A 737 -10.00 -0.66 -35.71
C ALA A 737 -10.04 -2.12 -35.28
N HIS A 738 -9.67 -2.44 -34.03
CA HIS A 738 -9.79 -3.79 -33.49
C HIS A 738 -11.22 -4.33 -33.60
N LYS A 739 -12.22 -3.48 -33.36
CA LYS A 739 -13.64 -3.88 -33.35
C LYS A 739 -14.16 -4.02 -34.78
N LEU A 740 -13.74 -3.17 -35.74
CA LEU A 740 -14.06 -3.38 -37.18
C LEU A 740 -13.47 -4.70 -37.69
N GLY A 741 -12.26 -5.05 -37.26
CA GLY A 741 -11.67 -6.35 -37.57
C GLY A 741 -12.42 -7.52 -36.95
N ALA A 742 -12.80 -7.42 -35.65
CA ALA A 742 -13.47 -8.49 -34.92
C ALA A 742 -14.89 -8.76 -35.46
N PHE A 743 -15.69 -7.71 -35.68
CA PHE A 743 -17.11 -7.85 -36.06
C PHE A 743 -17.37 -7.92 -37.54
N HIS A 744 -16.52 -7.30 -38.38
CA HIS A 744 -16.75 -7.19 -39.84
C HIS A 744 -15.59 -7.72 -40.67
N HIS A 745 -14.59 -8.36 -40.05
CA HIS A 745 -13.46 -9.00 -40.71
C HIS A 745 -12.66 -8.09 -41.67
N ILE A 746 -12.66 -6.77 -41.38
CA ILE A 746 -11.85 -5.81 -42.12
C ILE A 746 -10.37 -6.01 -41.73
N PRO A 747 -9.44 -6.14 -42.71
CA PRO A 747 -8.02 -6.22 -42.40
C PRO A 747 -7.54 -5.04 -41.53
N HIS A 748 -6.73 -5.33 -40.50
CA HIS A 748 -6.39 -4.38 -39.46
C HIS A 748 -5.91 -3.02 -39.97
N GLY A 749 -4.93 -2.98 -40.86
CA GLY A 749 -4.42 -1.70 -41.37
C GLY A 749 -5.45 -0.93 -42.23
N ILE A 750 -6.39 -1.64 -42.87
CA ILE A 750 -7.52 -1.00 -43.56
C ILE A 750 -8.49 -0.42 -42.55
N ALA A 751 -8.81 -1.15 -41.50
CA ALA A 751 -9.66 -0.64 -40.41
C ALA A 751 -9.08 0.64 -39.76
N ASN A 752 -7.77 0.67 -39.52
CA ASN A 752 -7.07 1.87 -39.07
C ASN A 752 -7.17 3.01 -40.09
N ALA A 753 -6.99 2.72 -41.38
CA ALA A 753 -7.11 3.73 -42.43
C ALA A 753 -8.50 4.38 -42.50
N LEU A 754 -9.56 3.59 -42.27
CA LEU A 754 -10.95 4.07 -42.26
C LEU A 754 -11.27 4.97 -41.09
N MET A 755 -10.68 4.70 -39.92
CA MET A 755 -10.87 5.51 -38.72
C MET A 755 -9.97 6.75 -38.66
N MET A 756 -8.87 6.76 -39.41
CA MET A 756 -7.77 7.72 -39.29
C MET A 756 -8.24 9.18 -39.29
N GLU A 757 -8.99 9.61 -40.27
CA GLU A 757 -9.39 11.01 -40.40
C GLU A 757 -10.33 11.45 -39.27
N GLU A 758 -11.31 10.61 -38.92
CA GLU A 758 -12.24 10.93 -37.84
C GLU A 758 -11.53 11.07 -36.49
N VAL A 759 -10.58 10.18 -36.21
CA VAL A 759 -9.80 10.23 -34.95
C VAL A 759 -8.86 11.43 -34.93
N LEU A 760 -8.19 11.77 -36.05
CA LEU A 760 -7.35 12.95 -36.08
C LEU A 760 -8.18 14.24 -35.86
N ARG A 761 -9.36 14.35 -36.49
CA ARG A 761 -10.28 15.47 -36.27
C ARG A 761 -10.75 15.53 -34.82
N PHE A 762 -11.11 14.41 -34.24
CA PHE A 762 -11.50 14.28 -32.85
C PHE A 762 -10.37 14.75 -31.91
N ASN A 763 -9.16 14.27 -32.12
CA ASN A 763 -8.01 14.62 -31.30
C ASN A 763 -7.54 16.08 -31.47
N ALA A 764 -7.81 16.69 -32.63
CA ALA A 764 -7.44 18.07 -32.95
C ALA A 764 -8.37 19.13 -32.31
N ASP A 765 -9.52 18.72 -31.74
CA ASP A 765 -10.43 19.65 -31.06
C ASP A 765 -9.82 20.15 -29.74
N PRO A 766 -9.65 21.45 -29.54
CA PRO A 766 -9.03 22.00 -28.34
C PRO A 766 -9.93 21.94 -27.09
N VAL A 767 -11.21 21.63 -27.25
CA VAL A 767 -12.20 21.62 -26.15
C VAL A 767 -12.79 20.24 -25.91
N PRO A 768 -12.07 19.34 -25.20
CA PRO A 768 -12.60 18.03 -24.89
C PRO A 768 -13.78 18.10 -23.93
N ARG A 769 -14.76 17.21 -24.08
CA ARG A 769 -15.90 17.08 -23.15
C ARG A 769 -15.48 16.51 -21.79
N LYS A 770 -14.38 15.75 -21.75
CA LYS A 770 -13.81 15.19 -20.54
C LYS A 770 -12.29 15.23 -20.63
N MET A 771 -11.64 15.69 -19.57
CA MET A 771 -10.18 15.63 -19.45
C MET A 771 -9.70 14.21 -19.26
N GLY A 772 -8.53 13.90 -19.82
CA GLY A 772 -7.93 12.56 -19.73
C GLY A 772 -7.47 12.17 -18.33
N THR A 773 -7.17 10.90 -18.16
CA THR A 773 -6.72 10.32 -16.90
C THR A 773 -5.32 10.76 -16.52
N PHE A 774 -4.45 11.03 -17.51
CA PHE A 774 -3.06 11.46 -17.28
C PHE A 774 -2.99 12.99 -17.33
N SER A 775 -2.72 13.60 -16.20
CA SER A 775 -2.67 15.06 -16.05
C SER A 775 -1.29 15.68 -16.31
N GLN A 776 -0.28 14.89 -16.69
CA GLN A 776 1.05 15.39 -17.03
C GLN A 776 1.07 16.29 -18.25
N TYR A 777 0.14 16.12 -19.15
CA TYR A 777 -0.11 17.06 -20.25
C TYR A 777 -1.12 18.10 -19.76
N GLY A 778 -0.68 19.32 -19.62
CA GLY A 778 -1.52 20.39 -19.08
C GLY A 778 -2.76 20.71 -19.90
N HIS A 779 -2.82 20.24 -21.16
CA HIS A 779 -3.87 20.61 -22.10
C HIS A 779 -3.87 19.70 -23.32
N PRO A 780 -5.03 19.35 -23.90
CA PRO A 780 -5.07 18.65 -25.18
C PRO A 780 -4.33 19.44 -26.26
N HIS A 781 -3.32 18.82 -26.87
CA HIS A 781 -2.47 19.45 -27.89
C HIS A 781 -2.34 18.59 -29.16
N GLY A 782 -3.33 17.75 -29.41
CA GLY A 782 -3.34 16.89 -30.59
C GLY A 782 -3.20 17.67 -31.90
N LEU A 783 -3.83 18.82 -32.02
CA LEU A 783 -3.70 19.69 -33.20
C LEU A 783 -2.24 20.11 -33.43
N GLU A 784 -1.56 20.60 -32.40
CA GLU A 784 -0.16 21.04 -32.48
C GLU A 784 0.73 19.87 -32.93
N ARG A 785 0.55 18.70 -32.36
CA ARG A 785 1.31 17.49 -32.71
C ARG A 785 1.11 17.10 -34.18
N TYR A 786 -0.11 17.20 -34.70
CA TYR A 786 -0.37 16.93 -36.12
C TYR A 786 0.19 18.00 -37.05
N LEU A 787 0.25 19.26 -36.61
CA LEU A 787 0.89 20.34 -37.37
C LEU A 787 2.43 20.20 -37.41
N GLU A 788 3.04 19.68 -36.35
CA GLU A 788 4.45 19.32 -36.33
C GLU A 788 4.76 18.22 -37.35
N ILE A 789 3.95 17.15 -37.39
CA ILE A 789 4.04 16.10 -38.42
C ILE A 789 3.89 16.70 -39.81
N ALA A 790 2.84 17.51 -40.04
CA ALA A 790 2.60 18.17 -41.33
C ALA A 790 3.82 18.98 -41.76
N THR A 791 4.39 19.70 -40.83
CA THR A 791 5.60 20.52 -41.08
C THR A 791 6.80 19.65 -41.44
N ALA A 792 7.01 18.51 -40.73
CA ALA A 792 8.09 17.57 -40.99
C ALA A 792 7.95 16.87 -42.36
N LEU A 793 6.71 16.72 -42.85
CA LEU A 793 6.37 16.18 -44.18
C LEU A 793 6.41 17.25 -45.28
N GLY A 794 6.71 18.53 -44.96
CA GLY A 794 6.74 19.63 -45.89
C GLY A 794 5.36 20.21 -46.25
N ILE A 795 4.31 19.80 -45.54
CA ILE A 795 2.93 20.24 -45.75
C ILE A 795 2.71 21.59 -45.04
N ARG A 796 2.29 22.60 -45.77
CA ARG A 796 2.10 23.97 -45.30
C ARG A 796 0.66 24.42 -45.48
N GLY A 797 0.27 25.50 -44.80
CA GLY A 797 -0.99 26.21 -44.95
C GLY A 797 -0.81 27.69 -44.59
N ARG A 798 -1.75 28.52 -44.92
CA ARG A 798 -1.75 29.97 -44.59
C ARG A 798 -1.97 30.22 -43.08
N ASN A 799 -2.60 29.25 -42.43
CA ASN A 799 -2.86 29.22 -40.99
C ASN A 799 -2.92 27.76 -40.51
N LYS A 800 -3.04 27.55 -39.19
CA LYS A 800 -3.08 26.22 -38.58
C LYS A 800 -4.22 25.35 -39.08
N ALA A 801 -5.42 25.94 -39.27
CA ALA A 801 -6.58 25.18 -39.74
C ALA A 801 -6.38 24.68 -41.18
N GLU A 802 -5.90 25.56 -42.10
CA GLU A 802 -5.60 25.18 -43.47
C GLU A 802 -4.44 24.13 -43.53
N GLN A 803 -3.41 24.29 -42.71
CA GLN A 803 -2.32 23.31 -42.66
C GLN A 803 -2.82 21.94 -42.21
N PHE A 804 -3.72 21.93 -41.24
CA PHE A 804 -4.32 20.67 -40.75
C PHE A 804 -5.19 20.02 -41.84
N GLU A 805 -6.04 20.80 -42.53
CA GLU A 805 -6.84 20.26 -43.65
C GLU A 805 -5.98 19.76 -44.81
N ASN A 806 -4.87 20.47 -45.12
CA ASN A 806 -3.89 20.02 -46.14
C ASN A 806 -3.20 18.70 -45.70
N PHE A 807 -2.95 18.53 -44.40
CA PHE A 807 -2.40 17.28 -43.86
C PHE A 807 -3.40 16.13 -44.02
N LEU A 808 -4.67 16.33 -43.65
CA LEU A 808 -5.71 15.34 -43.86
C LEU A 808 -5.91 15.00 -45.35
N ALA A 809 -5.81 15.99 -46.25
CA ALA A 809 -5.84 15.77 -47.70
C ALA A 809 -4.67 14.88 -48.14
N ALA A 810 -3.44 15.14 -47.67
CA ALA A 810 -2.28 14.31 -47.99
C ALA A 810 -2.44 12.86 -47.52
N LEU A 811 -3.05 12.64 -46.33
CA LEU A 811 -3.38 11.28 -45.85
C LEU A 811 -4.44 10.60 -46.72
N ARG A 812 -5.49 11.34 -47.17
CA ARG A 812 -6.51 10.80 -48.13
C ARG A 812 -5.86 10.42 -49.44
N ASP A 813 -5.00 11.27 -49.97
CA ASP A 813 -4.29 11.02 -51.22
C ASP A 813 -3.39 9.79 -51.11
N LEU A 814 -2.64 9.64 -49.99
CA LEU A 814 -1.81 8.46 -49.74
C LEU A 814 -2.66 7.18 -49.72
N LYS A 815 -3.79 7.19 -48.99
CA LYS A 815 -4.71 6.05 -48.91
C LYS A 815 -5.28 5.68 -50.28
N ALA A 816 -5.76 6.66 -51.05
CA ALA A 816 -6.28 6.46 -52.36
C ALA A 816 -5.23 5.93 -53.34
N ARG A 817 -4.00 6.45 -53.29
CA ARG A 817 -2.85 6.05 -54.12
C ARG A 817 -2.47 4.57 -53.92
N VAL A 818 -2.69 4.01 -52.74
CA VAL A 818 -2.45 2.60 -52.44
C VAL A 818 -3.72 1.73 -52.49
N GLY A 819 -4.79 2.23 -53.10
CA GLY A 819 -6.01 1.46 -53.38
C GLY A 819 -6.97 1.24 -52.22
N ILE A 820 -6.89 2.01 -51.13
CA ILE A 820 -7.82 1.92 -50.00
C ILE A 820 -9.06 2.76 -50.27
N LYS A 821 -10.24 2.15 -50.15
CA LYS A 821 -11.53 2.83 -50.32
C LYS A 821 -11.84 3.75 -49.14
N PRO A 822 -12.63 4.84 -49.35
CA PRO A 822 -12.74 5.93 -48.38
C PRO A 822 -13.60 5.65 -47.14
N THR A 823 -14.60 4.76 -47.24
CA THR A 823 -15.61 4.60 -46.17
C THR A 823 -15.73 3.17 -45.64
N ILE A 824 -16.24 3.00 -44.44
CA ILE A 824 -16.55 1.68 -43.87
C ILE A 824 -17.61 0.99 -44.74
N ARG A 825 -18.57 1.75 -45.29
CA ARG A 825 -19.64 1.24 -46.13
C ARG A 825 -19.11 0.52 -47.41
N ASP A 826 -17.97 0.92 -47.92
CA ASP A 826 -17.32 0.29 -49.07
C ASP A 826 -16.82 -1.13 -48.79
N TYR A 827 -16.64 -1.47 -47.52
CA TYR A 827 -16.21 -2.79 -47.04
C TYR A 827 -17.33 -3.54 -46.32
N VAL A 828 -18.27 -2.81 -45.68
CA VAL A 828 -19.45 -3.36 -44.98
C VAL A 828 -20.70 -2.74 -45.60
N PRO A 829 -21.17 -3.22 -46.79
CA PRO A 829 -22.30 -2.60 -47.47
C PRO A 829 -23.65 -2.85 -46.81
N ASN A 830 -23.75 -3.84 -45.90
CA ASN A 830 -24.96 -4.11 -45.16
C ASN A 830 -25.05 -3.15 -43.94
N GLU A 831 -25.82 -2.07 -44.11
CA GLU A 831 -26.01 -1.01 -43.10
C GLU A 831 -26.71 -1.56 -41.84
N GLU A 832 -27.67 -2.45 -41.99
CA GLU A 832 -28.41 -3.02 -40.85
C GLU A 832 -27.49 -3.84 -39.93
N ASP A 833 -26.62 -4.67 -40.55
CA ASP A 833 -25.63 -5.45 -39.78
C ASP A 833 -24.63 -4.53 -39.09
N PHE A 834 -24.14 -3.48 -39.73
CA PHE A 834 -23.24 -2.49 -39.12
C PHE A 834 -23.89 -1.80 -37.92
N LEU A 835 -25.13 -1.30 -38.08
CA LEU A 835 -25.85 -0.59 -37.02
C LEU A 835 -26.19 -1.52 -35.84
N ALA A 836 -26.49 -2.80 -36.09
CA ALA A 836 -26.77 -3.78 -35.05
C ALA A 836 -25.57 -4.05 -34.14
N ARG A 837 -24.34 -3.91 -34.67
CA ARG A 837 -23.10 -4.12 -33.90
C ARG A 837 -22.52 -2.84 -33.29
N LEU A 838 -23.02 -1.69 -33.68
CA LEU A 838 -22.40 -0.38 -33.39
C LEU A 838 -22.27 -0.07 -31.90
N ASP A 839 -23.28 -0.39 -31.09
CA ASP A 839 -23.24 -0.11 -29.65
C ASP A 839 -22.21 -0.99 -28.96
N GLU A 840 -22.18 -2.29 -29.26
CA GLU A 840 -21.20 -3.23 -28.74
C GLU A 840 -19.78 -2.87 -29.16
N MET A 841 -19.56 -2.52 -30.46
CA MET A 841 -18.26 -2.03 -30.92
C MET A 841 -17.81 -0.77 -30.17
N THR A 842 -18.76 0.13 -29.88
CA THR A 842 -18.49 1.37 -29.15
C THR A 842 -18.03 1.11 -27.70
N GLU A 843 -18.74 0.25 -26.98
CA GLU A 843 -18.41 -0.11 -25.60
C GLU A 843 -17.05 -0.82 -25.54
N GLN A 844 -16.84 -1.78 -26.41
CA GLN A 844 -15.57 -2.52 -26.47
C GLN A 844 -14.39 -1.62 -26.91
N ALA A 845 -14.59 -0.64 -27.80
CA ALA A 845 -13.54 0.30 -28.17
C ALA A 845 -13.21 1.27 -27.04
N PHE A 846 -14.21 1.69 -26.28
CA PHE A 846 -13.98 2.53 -25.09
C PHE A 846 -13.15 1.78 -24.05
N ASP A 847 -13.42 0.49 -23.84
CA ASP A 847 -12.71 -0.35 -22.88
C ASP A 847 -11.44 -1.01 -23.42
N ASP A 848 -11.04 -0.73 -24.63
CA ASP A 848 -9.81 -1.27 -25.22
C ASP A 848 -8.55 -0.69 -24.55
N GLN A 849 -7.50 -1.50 -24.44
CA GLN A 849 -6.23 -1.12 -23.79
C GLN A 849 -5.59 0.11 -24.44
N CYS A 850 -5.74 0.29 -25.76
CA CYS A 850 -5.12 1.38 -26.51
C CYS A 850 -5.77 2.75 -26.22
N THR A 851 -7.05 2.79 -25.85
CA THR A 851 -7.81 4.05 -25.63
C THR A 851 -7.18 4.91 -24.55
N GLY A 852 -6.52 4.30 -23.55
CA GLY A 852 -5.97 5.01 -22.39
C GLY A 852 -4.86 6.00 -22.69
N ALA A 853 -4.10 5.81 -23.77
CA ALA A 853 -3.00 6.70 -24.18
C ALA A 853 -3.40 7.77 -25.21
N ASN A 854 -4.69 7.81 -25.62
CA ASN A 854 -5.17 8.78 -26.60
C ASN A 854 -5.06 10.22 -26.07
N PRO A 855 -4.62 11.21 -26.86
CA PRO A 855 -4.40 12.58 -26.39
C PRO A 855 -5.69 13.30 -25.96
N ARG A 856 -6.84 12.91 -26.46
CA ARG A 856 -8.16 13.36 -26.02
C ARG A 856 -8.96 12.17 -25.48
N TYR A 857 -9.54 12.34 -24.28
CA TYR A 857 -10.36 11.28 -23.67
C TYR A 857 -11.68 11.13 -24.42
N PRO A 858 -11.96 9.99 -25.06
CA PRO A 858 -13.21 9.82 -25.81
C PRO A 858 -14.36 9.41 -24.88
N MET A 859 -15.55 9.98 -25.12
CA MET A 859 -16.80 9.49 -24.56
C MET A 859 -17.41 8.44 -25.51
N MET A 860 -18.15 7.46 -25.00
CA MET A 860 -18.78 6.43 -25.84
C MET A 860 -19.60 7.01 -26.99
N LYS A 861 -20.39 8.07 -26.72
CA LYS A 861 -21.16 8.74 -27.77
C LYS A 861 -20.28 9.37 -28.87
N GLU A 862 -19.07 9.80 -28.53
CA GLU A 862 -18.10 10.36 -29.47
C GLU A 862 -17.51 9.24 -30.34
N ILE A 863 -17.16 8.10 -29.73
CA ILE A 863 -16.72 6.91 -30.44
C ILE A 863 -17.81 6.44 -31.44
N LYS A 864 -19.05 6.34 -30.97
CA LYS A 864 -20.20 5.99 -31.80
C LYS A 864 -20.34 6.93 -32.99
N GLN A 865 -20.23 8.24 -32.76
CA GLN A 865 -20.34 9.23 -33.83
C GLN A 865 -19.18 9.12 -34.84
N MET A 866 -17.95 8.88 -34.38
CA MET A 866 -16.80 8.66 -35.27
C MET A 866 -16.99 7.43 -36.17
N TYR A 867 -17.56 6.34 -35.67
CA TYR A 867 -17.93 5.18 -36.49
C TYR A 867 -18.97 5.54 -37.55
N LEU A 868 -20.02 6.27 -37.17
CA LEU A 868 -21.07 6.71 -38.11
C LEU A 868 -20.50 7.65 -39.18
N ASN A 869 -19.63 8.60 -38.79
CA ASN A 869 -18.96 9.50 -39.72
C ASN A 869 -18.13 8.72 -40.74
N ALA A 870 -17.31 7.77 -40.29
CA ALA A 870 -16.47 6.93 -41.13
C ALA A 870 -17.32 5.97 -42.03
N TYR A 871 -18.48 5.55 -41.54
CA TYR A 871 -19.38 4.71 -42.33
C TYR A 871 -20.03 5.47 -43.49
N TYR A 872 -20.54 6.68 -43.22
CA TYR A 872 -21.26 7.46 -44.23
C TYR A 872 -20.35 8.41 -45.04
N GLY A 873 -19.09 8.58 -44.66
CA GLY A 873 -18.20 9.60 -45.24
C GLY A 873 -18.69 11.04 -45.03
N LYS A 874 -19.35 11.31 -43.90
CA LYS A 874 -19.94 12.60 -43.55
C LYS A 874 -19.46 13.04 -42.17
N HIS A 875 -18.60 14.05 -42.16
CA HIS A 875 -18.10 14.62 -40.91
C HIS A 875 -19.20 15.45 -40.22
N LYS A 876 -19.72 14.93 -39.12
CA LYS A 876 -20.47 15.71 -38.13
C LYS A 876 -19.56 15.97 -36.93
N ASN A 877 -19.51 17.22 -36.48
CA ASN A 877 -18.75 17.60 -35.27
C ASN A 877 -19.26 16.73 -34.10
N VAL A 878 -18.32 16.11 -33.42
CA VAL A 878 -18.55 15.13 -32.32
C VAL A 878 -18.67 15.83 -31.00
#